data_89e6531ad7834c01ff18f007fa0443c4
#
_entry.id   89e6531ad7834c01ff18f007fa0443c4
#
_cell.length_a   1.000
_cell.length_b   1.000
_cell.length_c   1.000
_cell.angle_alpha   90.00
_cell.angle_beta   90.00
_cell.angle_gamma   90.00
#
_symmetry.space_group_name_H-M   'P 1'
#
loop_
_entity.id
_entity.type
_entity.pdbx_description
1 polymer ?
#
loop_
_entity_poly.entity_id
_entity_poly.type
_entity_poly.pdbx_seq_one_letter_code
_entity_poly.pdbx_strand_id
1 'polypeptide(L)'
;MNKTVILTLTAAALLSTTDAVAQLKYPVTAKDNTVDEYFGEKVADPYRWLENDTSAATAEWVREENLVSRKYLDNIPMRKAILKRLKETVNYEKRGMAFERGGKWYAYRNDGLQNQSVLYQMDRYDAPLGEWRVWLDPNTLSTDGTVALKSTTFSHDGKYMAYVISRNGSDWEEIYVKDVATGKTLDDHIVWAKFTKATWVGDGFYYSAYDAPEKGKETSAKNSVQKIYYHRIGTPQSDDRLFYQNPSQPLRFYEVSVNKEETVMYLTEAGMDNGNNLYVRDMTQADAQFIQMCSDSRYIYAPVETVGNRMYILTNAGAPKYRLMVADVSNPGYADWKELVGEGESVLEDVTFTADNRMILQYAKDNCNQLYVYDTEGNRLSEIALPTFGTTSVSGARGQKELFYSFTSYTTPGAIYSYDMATAESTLLSTPKLSFRTQDYVTEMLFYTSKDGTRAPLFVTHKKGIKLNGKNPLLLYGYGGFNVTYKPHFLSNMIPFMERGGVYVHAVLRGGGEYGEEWHVAGTKLQKQNVFDDFISAAEYLINKGYTSKNYLAIQGGSNGGLLVGACMTQRPDLFRVCLPAVGVMDMLRYHKFTIGWNWAPDYGTSDDSKEMFDYLKAYSPLHTLKPGVHYPATLVTTADHDDRVVPAHSFKFAARLQECQGGTAPVLISIGVNAGHGGGKPLAKRLEETADAISFTLWNMGVKK
;
A
#
# COMPACT_ATOMS: atom_id res chain seq x y z
N MET A 1 71.73 60.99 -1.05
CA MET A 1 70.40 61.04 -0.39
C MET A 1 69.52 59.98 -1.00
N ASN A 2 69.53 58.80 -0.40
CA ASN A 2 68.74 57.70 -0.83
C ASN A 2 67.51 57.53 0.08
N LYS A 3 66.34 57.63 -0.46
CA LYS A 3 65.05 57.30 0.24
C LYS A 3 64.72 55.89 -0.02
N THR A 4 64.78 55.03 0.99
CA THR A 4 64.30 53.65 0.99
C THR A 4 62.81 53.67 1.28
N VAL A 5 62.02 53.18 0.36
CA VAL A 5 60.56 52.92 0.56
C VAL A 5 60.37 51.51 1.10
N ILE A 6 59.82 51.41 2.31
CA ILE A 6 59.40 50.12 2.92
C ILE A 6 57.98 49.83 2.46
N LEU A 7 57.79 48.74 1.70
CA LEU A 7 56.51 48.20 1.37
C LEU A 7 56.08 47.20 2.47
N THR A 8 55.07 47.55 3.24
CA THR A 8 54.45 46.67 4.19
C THR A 8 53.38 45.82 3.45
N LEU A 9 53.64 44.52 3.26
CA LEU A 9 52.64 43.55 2.79
C LEU A 9 51.77 43.16 3.99
N THR A 10 50.52 43.61 3.99
CA THR A 10 49.47 43.09 4.87
C THR A 10 48.87 41.83 4.21
N ALA A 11 49.22 40.64 4.69
CA ALA A 11 48.57 39.40 4.32
C ALA A 11 47.22 39.30 5.04
N ALA A 12 46.11 39.51 4.33
CA ALA A 12 44.77 39.20 4.80
C ALA A 12 44.54 37.69 4.76
N ALA A 13 44.64 37.06 5.91
CA ALA A 13 44.22 35.66 6.06
C ALA A 13 42.69 35.58 5.94
N LEU A 14 42.21 35.14 4.81
CA LEU A 14 40.82 34.68 4.67
C LEU A 14 40.63 33.39 5.50
N LEU A 15 40.19 33.54 6.73
CA LEU A 15 39.63 32.44 7.52
C LEU A 15 38.32 32.00 6.84
N SER A 16 38.39 31.00 6.00
CA SER A 16 37.23 30.23 5.60
C SER A 16 36.73 29.45 6.83
N THR A 17 35.75 30.02 7.53
CA THR A 17 34.98 29.24 8.51
C THR A 17 34.19 28.19 7.75
N THR A 18 34.79 27.04 7.54
CA THR A 18 34.01 25.83 7.30
C THR A 18 33.27 25.59 8.61
N ASP A 19 31.96 25.87 8.63
CA ASP A 19 31.09 25.36 9.66
C ASP A 19 31.25 23.82 9.66
N ALA A 20 32.10 23.35 10.59
CA ALA A 20 32.19 21.92 10.87
C ALA A 20 30.82 21.52 11.41
N VAL A 21 29.98 20.94 10.52
CA VAL A 21 28.73 20.30 10.94
C VAL A 21 29.15 19.26 11.97
N ALA A 22 28.84 19.49 13.23
CA ALA A 22 29.18 18.57 14.31
C ALA A 22 28.56 17.20 13.94
N GLN A 23 29.42 16.18 13.88
CA GLN A 23 29.00 14.83 13.57
C GLN A 23 27.93 14.43 14.56
N LEU A 24 26.79 13.91 14.03
CA LEU A 24 25.70 13.44 14.87
C LEU A 24 26.20 12.33 15.80
N LYS A 25 25.87 12.43 17.06
CA LYS A 25 26.14 11.37 18.04
C LYS A 25 24.90 10.50 18.14
N TYR A 26 25.05 9.26 17.76
CA TYR A 26 24.01 8.23 17.90
C TYR A 26 24.13 7.52 19.25
N PRO A 27 23.06 6.95 19.79
CA PRO A 27 23.13 6.00 20.89
C PRO A 27 24.06 4.84 20.55
N VAL A 28 24.81 4.35 21.52
CA VAL A 28 25.65 3.16 21.32
C VAL A 28 24.76 1.94 21.40
N THR A 29 24.38 1.37 20.24
CA THR A 29 23.59 0.14 20.19
C THR A 29 24.43 -1.06 20.64
N ALA A 30 24.01 -1.72 21.73
CA ALA A 30 24.69 -2.89 22.27
C ALA A 30 24.69 -4.05 21.25
N LYS A 31 25.77 -4.84 21.28
CA LYS A 31 25.92 -6.03 20.43
C LYS A 31 25.97 -7.27 21.28
N ASP A 32 25.33 -8.34 20.80
CA ASP A 32 25.49 -9.68 21.34
C ASP A 32 26.22 -10.61 20.36
N ASN A 33 26.46 -11.87 20.78
CA ASN A 33 27.16 -12.85 19.98
C ASN A 33 26.21 -13.81 19.25
N THR A 34 24.98 -13.41 18.97
CA THR A 34 23.99 -14.24 18.28
C THR A 34 24.45 -14.54 16.86
N VAL A 35 24.40 -15.83 16.51
CA VAL A 35 24.79 -16.34 15.19
C VAL A 35 23.74 -17.35 14.75
N ASP A 36 23.19 -17.17 13.56
CA ASP A 36 22.40 -18.19 12.87
C ASP A 36 23.29 -19.04 11.96
N GLU A 37 22.89 -20.27 11.70
CA GLU A 37 23.54 -21.15 10.73
C GLU A 37 22.57 -21.53 9.61
N TYR A 38 22.99 -21.29 8.36
CA TYR A 38 22.25 -21.64 7.17
C TYR A 38 23.13 -22.47 6.25
N PHE A 39 22.76 -23.72 6.00
CA PHE A 39 23.53 -24.63 5.11
C PHE A 39 25.02 -24.70 5.43
N GLY A 40 25.39 -24.70 6.72
CA GLY A 40 26.78 -24.73 7.20
C GLY A 40 27.49 -23.37 7.21
N GLU A 41 26.84 -22.30 6.77
CA GLU A 41 27.36 -20.93 6.85
C GLU A 41 26.83 -20.19 8.08
N LYS A 42 27.76 -19.61 8.85
CA LYS A 42 27.45 -18.83 10.05
C LYS A 42 27.21 -17.37 9.71
N VAL A 43 26.06 -16.84 10.09
CA VAL A 43 25.66 -15.43 9.89
C VAL A 43 25.46 -14.78 11.25
N ALA A 44 26.29 -13.78 11.56
CA ALA A 44 26.17 -13.01 12.79
C ALA A 44 24.99 -12.04 12.74
N ASP A 45 24.24 -11.98 13.83
CA ASP A 45 23.15 -10.99 14.02
C ASP A 45 23.31 -10.30 15.39
N PRO A 46 24.27 -9.38 15.51
CA PRO A 46 24.64 -8.78 16.79
C PRO A 46 23.56 -7.87 17.38
N TYR A 47 22.54 -7.55 16.61
CA TYR A 47 21.39 -6.72 17.02
C TYR A 47 20.10 -7.54 17.17
N ARG A 48 20.19 -8.87 17.31
CA ARG A 48 19.06 -9.79 17.49
C ARG A 48 18.15 -9.38 18.65
N TRP A 49 18.69 -8.83 19.71
CA TRP A 49 17.94 -8.43 20.89
C TRP A 49 16.88 -7.35 20.58
N LEU A 50 17.04 -6.56 19.49
CA LEU A 50 16.04 -5.60 18.99
C LEU A 50 14.79 -6.26 18.39
N GLU A 51 14.78 -7.60 18.22
CA GLU A 51 13.58 -8.35 17.82
C GLU A 51 12.59 -8.52 19.00
N ASN A 52 13.02 -8.27 20.23
CA ASN A 52 12.13 -8.28 21.39
C ASN A 52 11.56 -6.87 21.60
N ASP A 53 10.47 -6.57 20.89
CA ASP A 53 9.77 -5.28 20.90
C ASP A 53 9.10 -4.94 22.24
N THR A 54 8.88 -5.94 23.12
CA THR A 54 8.32 -5.75 24.47
C THR A 54 9.36 -5.55 25.55
N SER A 55 10.66 -5.63 25.24
CA SER A 55 11.72 -5.48 26.23
C SER A 55 11.95 -4.01 26.62
N ALA A 56 12.26 -3.77 27.89
CA ALA A 56 12.63 -2.43 28.37
C ALA A 56 13.87 -1.87 27.67
N ALA A 57 14.82 -2.72 27.25
CA ALA A 57 16.02 -2.34 26.53
C ALA A 57 15.68 -1.81 25.13
N THR A 58 14.78 -2.48 24.40
CA THR A 58 14.31 -2.03 23.08
C THR A 58 13.52 -0.73 23.20
N ALA A 59 12.64 -0.61 24.20
CA ALA A 59 11.88 0.62 24.45
C ALA A 59 12.79 1.82 24.73
N GLU A 60 13.86 1.63 25.52
CA GLU A 60 14.85 2.68 25.79
C GLU A 60 15.62 3.07 24.52
N TRP A 61 16.08 2.10 23.72
CA TRP A 61 16.75 2.35 22.46
C TRP A 61 15.86 3.16 21.49
N VAL A 62 14.57 2.79 21.37
CA VAL A 62 13.56 3.52 20.59
C VAL A 62 13.44 4.98 21.05
N ARG A 63 13.39 5.19 22.36
CA ARG A 63 13.32 6.54 22.94
C ARG A 63 14.56 7.38 22.58
N GLU A 64 15.75 6.81 22.74
CA GLU A 64 17.02 7.51 22.48
C GLU A 64 17.19 7.83 20.99
N GLU A 65 16.90 6.92 20.08
CA GLU A 65 16.95 7.13 18.64
C GLU A 65 15.96 8.22 18.19
N ASN A 66 14.73 8.19 18.75
CA ASN A 66 13.74 9.23 18.48
C ASN A 66 14.20 10.62 18.96
N LEU A 67 14.92 10.72 20.09
CA LEU A 67 15.48 12.00 20.55
C LEU A 67 16.49 12.57 19.56
N VAL A 68 17.39 11.75 19.02
CA VAL A 68 18.37 12.17 18.00
C VAL A 68 17.66 12.64 16.74
N SER A 69 16.71 11.85 16.25
CA SER A 69 15.96 12.13 15.02
C SER A 69 15.12 13.39 15.16
N ARG A 70 14.38 13.55 16.25
CA ARG A 70 13.60 14.78 16.50
C ARG A 70 14.49 16.01 16.60
N LYS A 71 15.61 15.92 17.34
CA LYS A 71 16.54 17.03 17.46
C LYS A 71 17.06 17.50 16.10
N TYR A 72 17.37 16.58 15.19
CA TYR A 72 17.81 16.91 13.84
C TYR A 72 16.69 17.54 13.01
N LEU A 73 15.54 16.85 12.92
CA LEU A 73 14.42 17.22 12.06
C LEU A 73 13.77 18.54 12.48
N ASP A 74 13.60 18.78 13.78
CA ASP A 74 12.98 20.00 14.31
C ASP A 74 13.85 21.24 14.10
N ASN A 75 15.16 21.06 13.93
CA ASN A 75 16.11 22.14 13.62
C ASN A 75 16.22 22.44 12.12
N ILE A 76 15.53 21.73 11.22
CA ILE A 76 15.49 22.07 9.80
C ILE A 76 14.63 23.34 9.61
N PRO A 77 15.22 24.45 9.15
CA PRO A 77 14.51 25.75 9.16
C PRO A 77 13.20 25.77 8.38
N MET A 78 13.13 25.04 7.26
CA MET A 78 11.94 25.04 6.38
C MET A 78 10.82 24.10 6.85
N ARG A 79 11.07 23.20 7.82
CA ARG A 79 10.10 22.17 8.25
C ARG A 79 8.74 22.74 8.65
N LYS A 80 8.74 23.80 9.48
CA LYS A 80 7.49 24.42 9.95
C LYS A 80 6.67 25.02 8.82
N ALA A 81 7.35 25.66 7.85
CA ALA A 81 6.69 26.25 6.68
C ALA A 81 6.11 25.16 5.76
N ILE A 82 6.83 24.06 5.57
CA ILE A 82 6.36 22.89 4.81
C ILE A 82 5.13 22.27 5.48
N LEU A 83 5.17 22.04 6.80
CA LEU A 83 4.03 21.49 7.54
C LEU A 83 2.79 22.40 7.44
N LYS A 84 2.97 23.71 7.58
CA LYS A 84 1.86 24.66 7.39
C LYS A 84 1.27 24.54 5.98
N ARG A 85 2.13 24.52 4.95
CA ARG A 85 1.67 24.43 3.56
C ARG A 85 1.00 23.08 3.26
N LEU A 86 1.50 21.97 3.82
CA LEU A 86 0.86 20.66 3.74
C LEU A 86 -0.58 20.70 4.27
N LYS A 87 -0.78 21.28 5.47
CA LYS A 87 -2.13 21.43 6.04
C LYS A 87 -3.08 22.19 5.11
N GLU A 88 -2.58 23.21 4.39
CA GLU A 88 -3.38 23.97 3.43
C GLU A 88 -3.70 23.15 2.15
N THR A 89 -2.71 22.42 1.62
CA THR A 89 -2.86 21.71 0.34
C THR A 89 -3.69 20.42 0.45
N VAL A 90 -3.73 19.78 1.63
CA VAL A 90 -4.56 18.59 1.88
C VAL A 90 -5.95 18.92 2.42
N ASN A 91 -6.17 20.17 2.84
CA ASN A 91 -7.44 20.64 3.38
C ASN A 91 -8.43 20.98 2.27
N TYR A 92 -9.03 19.93 1.71
CA TYR A 92 -10.13 20.03 0.75
C TYR A 92 -11.12 18.90 0.99
N GLU A 93 -12.39 19.14 0.67
CA GLU A 93 -13.42 18.12 0.81
C GLU A 93 -13.13 16.93 -0.10
N LYS A 94 -13.20 15.74 0.46
CA LYS A 94 -13.09 14.46 -0.27
C LYS A 94 -14.41 13.73 -0.16
N ARG A 95 -14.94 13.29 -1.28
CA ARG A 95 -16.17 12.49 -1.37
C ARG A 95 -15.90 11.16 -2.04
N GLY A 96 -16.53 10.11 -1.50
CA GLY A 96 -16.67 8.83 -2.20
C GLY A 96 -17.92 8.83 -3.09
N MET A 97 -17.96 7.89 -4.01
CA MET A 97 -19.17 7.62 -4.80
C MET A 97 -20.30 7.15 -3.89
N ALA A 98 -21.53 7.54 -4.26
CA ALA A 98 -22.70 7.06 -3.55
C ALA A 98 -22.98 5.58 -3.90
N PHE A 99 -23.53 4.85 -2.93
CA PHE A 99 -23.97 3.46 -3.11
C PHE A 99 -25.28 3.23 -2.35
N GLU A 100 -26.12 2.34 -2.87
CA GLU A 100 -27.45 2.04 -2.31
C GLU A 100 -27.40 0.74 -1.51
N ARG A 101 -28.02 0.72 -0.30
CA ARG A 101 -28.24 -0.46 0.53
C ARG A 101 -29.57 -0.32 1.29
N GLY A 102 -30.43 -1.32 1.19
CA GLY A 102 -31.70 -1.35 1.90
C GLY A 102 -32.64 -0.16 1.61
N GLY A 103 -32.65 0.34 0.36
CA GLY A 103 -33.47 1.47 -0.05
C GLY A 103 -32.96 2.84 0.45
N LYS A 104 -31.75 2.89 0.98
CA LYS A 104 -31.07 4.12 1.39
C LYS A 104 -29.74 4.26 0.64
N TRP A 105 -29.33 5.51 0.43
CA TRP A 105 -28.05 5.84 -0.16
C TRP A 105 -27.02 6.20 0.88
N TYR A 106 -25.78 5.83 0.63
CA TYR A 106 -24.65 6.10 1.52
C TYR A 106 -23.48 6.67 0.72
N ALA A 107 -22.68 7.53 1.36
CA ALA A 107 -21.42 7.99 0.80
C ALA A 107 -20.43 8.34 1.91
N TYR A 108 -19.16 8.09 1.68
CA TYR A 108 -18.10 8.58 2.54
C TYR A 108 -17.77 10.03 2.21
N ARG A 109 -17.55 10.83 3.25
CA ARG A 109 -17.15 12.24 3.09
C ARG A 109 -16.13 12.61 4.17
N ASN A 110 -15.11 13.39 3.78
CA ASN A 110 -14.15 13.99 4.69
C ASN A 110 -14.14 15.50 4.42
N ASP A 111 -14.20 16.32 5.46
CA ASP A 111 -14.21 17.78 5.33
C ASP A 111 -12.85 18.38 4.91
N GLY A 112 -11.79 17.57 4.96
CA GLY A 112 -10.43 17.93 4.57
C GLY A 112 -9.39 17.59 5.63
N LEU A 113 -9.67 17.81 6.90
CA LEU A 113 -8.74 17.60 8.02
C LEU A 113 -9.17 16.53 9.02
N GLN A 114 -10.30 15.89 8.84
CA GLN A 114 -10.68 14.72 9.64
C GLN A 114 -9.67 13.59 9.45
N ASN A 115 -9.40 12.82 10.52
CA ASN A 115 -8.49 11.66 10.43
C ASN A 115 -8.99 10.62 9.44
N GLN A 116 -10.31 10.38 9.42
CA GLN A 116 -11.00 9.40 8.60
C GLN A 116 -12.26 10.01 7.98
N SER A 117 -12.68 9.44 6.84
CA SER A 117 -13.95 9.84 6.22
C SER A 117 -15.14 9.32 7.05
N VAL A 118 -16.15 10.15 7.17
CA VAL A 118 -17.40 9.84 7.84
C VAL A 118 -18.35 9.20 6.83
N LEU A 119 -19.04 8.14 7.20
CA LEU A 119 -20.10 7.54 6.41
C LEU A 119 -21.41 8.30 6.68
N TYR A 120 -22.00 8.82 5.62
CA TYR A 120 -23.30 9.50 5.64
C TYR A 120 -24.38 8.63 5.00
N GLN A 121 -25.62 8.83 5.46
CA GLN A 121 -26.82 8.27 4.87
C GLN A 121 -27.68 9.40 4.25
N MET A 122 -28.33 9.12 3.12
CA MET A 122 -29.22 10.02 2.43
C MET A 122 -30.37 9.27 1.76
N ASP A 123 -31.45 9.96 1.45
CA ASP A 123 -32.65 9.34 0.85
C ASP A 123 -32.50 9.15 -0.69
N ARG A 124 -31.61 9.93 -1.32
CA ARG A 124 -31.27 9.82 -2.74
C ARG A 124 -29.82 10.26 -2.99
N TYR A 125 -29.16 9.73 -4.02
CA TYR A 125 -27.73 9.96 -4.28
C TYR A 125 -27.38 11.42 -4.63
N ASP A 126 -28.34 12.18 -5.17
CA ASP A 126 -28.20 13.58 -5.56
C ASP A 126 -28.73 14.55 -4.50
N ALA A 127 -29.01 14.08 -3.28
CA ALA A 127 -29.47 14.91 -2.19
C ALA A 127 -28.46 16.04 -1.87
N PRO A 128 -28.94 17.28 -1.57
CA PRO A 128 -28.07 18.35 -1.12
C PRO A 128 -27.33 17.97 0.17
N LEU A 129 -26.10 18.47 0.36
CA LEU A 129 -25.30 18.15 1.56
C LEU A 129 -26.00 18.40 2.90
N GLY A 130 -26.92 19.38 2.96
CA GLY A 130 -27.69 19.66 4.17
C GLY A 130 -28.68 18.57 4.57
N GLU A 131 -29.00 17.64 3.65
CA GLU A 131 -29.87 16.49 3.89
C GLU A 131 -29.08 15.21 4.26
N TRP A 132 -27.73 15.26 4.21
CA TRP A 132 -26.88 14.14 4.58
C TRP A 132 -26.84 13.96 6.10
N ARG A 133 -27.13 12.78 6.57
CA ARG A 133 -27.12 12.43 7.99
C ARG A 133 -25.89 11.59 8.32
N VAL A 134 -25.15 11.94 9.37
CA VAL A 134 -24.05 11.12 9.87
C VAL A 134 -24.58 9.74 10.22
N TRP A 135 -24.02 8.72 9.58
CA TRP A 135 -24.38 7.33 9.84
C TRP A 135 -23.35 6.62 10.72
N LEU A 136 -22.08 6.74 10.37
CA LEU A 136 -20.97 6.26 11.18
C LEU A 136 -19.82 7.27 11.10
N ASP A 137 -19.43 7.84 12.24
CA ASP A 137 -18.26 8.70 12.34
C ASP A 137 -17.12 7.95 13.02
N PRO A 138 -16.13 7.40 12.26
CA PRO A 138 -15.02 6.68 12.86
C PRO A 138 -14.08 7.56 13.67
N ASN A 139 -14.17 8.90 13.53
CA ASN A 139 -13.38 9.82 14.33
C ASN A 139 -13.83 9.89 15.80
N THR A 140 -15.00 9.34 16.11
CA THR A 140 -15.55 9.27 17.48
C THR A 140 -15.24 7.96 18.20
N LEU A 141 -14.64 6.98 17.50
CA LEU A 141 -14.37 5.65 18.05
C LEU A 141 -13.18 5.62 19.03
N SER A 142 -12.33 6.64 19.00
CA SER A 142 -11.27 6.85 19.99
C SER A 142 -10.96 8.33 20.15
N THR A 143 -10.51 8.73 21.33
CA THR A 143 -10.17 10.13 21.65
C THR A 143 -8.80 10.54 21.08
N ASP A 144 -7.90 9.57 20.89
CA ASP A 144 -6.53 9.78 20.37
C ASP A 144 -6.41 9.55 18.85
N GLY A 145 -7.51 9.10 18.19
CA GLY A 145 -7.55 8.85 16.75
C GLY A 145 -6.80 7.60 16.30
N THR A 146 -6.47 6.67 17.20
CA THR A 146 -5.72 5.45 16.89
C THR A 146 -6.60 4.29 16.43
N VAL A 147 -7.93 4.41 16.53
CA VAL A 147 -8.88 3.44 15.98
C VAL A 147 -9.16 3.75 14.52
N ALA A 148 -8.96 2.78 13.65
CA ALA A 148 -9.23 2.88 12.21
C ALA A 148 -10.42 2.04 11.79
N LEU A 149 -11.34 2.63 11.03
CA LEU A 149 -12.37 1.91 10.29
C LEU A 149 -11.72 1.21 9.09
N LYS A 150 -11.86 -0.12 9.01
CA LYS A 150 -11.28 -0.93 7.93
C LYS A 150 -12.29 -1.18 6.81
N SER A 151 -13.51 -1.58 7.16
CA SER A 151 -14.57 -1.86 6.21
C SER A 151 -15.96 -1.73 6.81
N THR A 152 -16.96 -1.63 5.95
CA THR A 152 -18.38 -1.74 6.31
C THR A 152 -19.07 -2.67 5.31
N THR A 153 -19.92 -3.56 5.80
CA THR A 153 -20.75 -4.46 4.98
C THR A 153 -22.18 -4.44 5.48
N PHE A 154 -23.15 -4.54 4.57
CA PHE A 154 -24.57 -4.56 4.91
C PHE A 154 -25.14 -5.96 4.67
N SER A 155 -26.09 -6.37 5.51
CA SER A 155 -26.89 -7.58 5.25
C SER A 155 -27.66 -7.40 3.95
N HIS A 156 -27.96 -8.51 3.25
CA HIS A 156 -28.63 -8.46 1.95
C HIS A 156 -30.05 -7.88 2.05
N ASP A 157 -30.72 -8.08 3.18
CA ASP A 157 -32.03 -7.48 3.48
C ASP A 157 -31.96 -6.01 3.96
N GLY A 158 -30.74 -5.46 4.11
CA GLY A 158 -30.51 -4.09 4.55
C GLY A 158 -30.81 -3.80 6.01
N LYS A 159 -31.06 -4.81 6.86
CA LYS A 159 -31.39 -4.60 8.28
C LYS A 159 -30.19 -4.28 9.15
N TYR A 160 -29.04 -4.85 8.83
CA TYR A 160 -27.82 -4.74 9.65
C TYR A 160 -26.65 -4.21 8.82
N MET A 161 -25.74 -3.52 9.50
CA MET A 161 -24.44 -3.12 8.99
C MET A 161 -23.36 -3.60 9.95
N ALA A 162 -22.45 -4.45 9.50
CA ALA A 162 -21.21 -4.74 10.21
C ALA A 162 -20.15 -3.70 9.85
N TYR A 163 -19.36 -3.27 10.85
CA TYR A 163 -18.19 -2.46 10.62
C TYR A 163 -16.97 -3.04 11.33
N VAL A 164 -15.87 -3.06 10.64
CA VAL A 164 -14.61 -3.64 11.08
C VAL A 164 -13.66 -2.51 11.47
N ILE A 165 -13.06 -2.60 12.64
CA ILE A 165 -12.05 -1.66 13.10
C ILE A 165 -10.73 -2.34 13.44
N SER A 166 -9.64 -1.57 13.42
CA SER A 166 -8.36 -1.96 14.02
C SER A 166 -7.88 -0.89 15.00
N ARG A 167 -7.05 -1.29 15.96
CA ARG A 167 -6.50 -0.39 16.98
C ARG A 167 -4.99 -0.25 16.83
N ASN A 168 -4.48 0.95 17.07
CA ASN A 168 -3.04 1.26 17.05
C ASN A 168 -2.33 0.85 15.74
N GLY A 169 -3.10 0.73 14.64
CA GLY A 169 -2.58 0.34 13.33
C GLY A 169 -2.20 -1.13 13.19
N SER A 170 -2.51 -1.98 14.17
CA SER A 170 -2.37 -3.44 14.09
C SER A 170 -3.24 -4.03 12.98
N ASP A 171 -2.86 -5.20 12.49
CA ASP A 171 -3.68 -6.00 11.58
C ASP A 171 -4.75 -6.84 12.32
N TRP A 172 -4.75 -6.84 13.65
CA TRP A 172 -5.85 -7.40 14.43
C TRP A 172 -7.10 -6.53 14.31
N GLU A 173 -8.23 -7.17 14.09
CA GLU A 173 -9.51 -6.55 13.76
C GLU A 173 -10.58 -6.93 14.75
N GLU A 174 -11.51 -5.99 14.96
CA GLU A 174 -12.73 -6.19 15.75
C GLU A 174 -13.93 -5.89 14.86
N ILE A 175 -15.00 -6.69 14.97
CA ILE A 175 -16.24 -6.50 14.21
C ILE A 175 -17.36 -6.10 15.15
N TYR A 176 -18.08 -5.06 14.79
CA TYR A 176 -19.27 -4.56 15.46
C TYR A 176 -20.45 -4.52 14.50
N VAL A 177 -21.66 -4.56 15.02
CA VAL A 177 -22.89 -4.54 14.23
C VAL A 177 -23.78 -3.36 14.60
N LYS A 178 -24.38 -2.70 13.61
CA LYS A 178 -25.42 -1.68 13.78
C LYS A 178 -26.74 -2.16 13.20
N ASP A 179 -27.83 -1.90 13.90
CA ASP A 179 -29.18 -1.99 13.37
C ASP A 179 -29.49 -0.78 12.48
N VAL A 180 -29.85 -1.05 11.22
CA VAL A 180 -30.04 0.02 10.22
C VAL A 180 -31.30 0.85 10.48
N ALA A 181 -32.36 0.28 11.05
CA ALA A 181 -33.59 1.00 11.32
C ALA A 181 -33.43 2.00 12.47
N THR A 182 -32.70 1.62 13.51
CA THR A 182 -32.54 2.44 14.73
C THR A 182 -31.23 3.22 14.77
N GLY A 183 -30.23 2.82 13.96
CA GLY A 183 -28.88 3.38 14.00
C GLY A 183 -28.06 3.00 15.23
N LYS A 184 -28.56 2.11 16.09
CA LYS A 184 -27.87 1.69 17.31
C LYS A 184 -26.84 0.61 17.02
N THR A 185 -25.68 0.68 17.67
CA THR A 185 -24.75 -0.43 17.74
C THR A 185 -25.31 -1.49 18.67
N LEU A 186 -25.30 -2.73 18.23
CA LEU A 186 -25.73 -3.90 19.00
C LEU A 186 -24.62 -4.37 19.94
N ASP A 187 -24.90 -5.35 20.77
CA ASP A 187 -23.94 -5.94 21.71
C ASP A 187 -22.99 -6.96 21.03
N ASP A 188 -23.24 -7.26 19.75
CA ASP A 188 -22.39 -8.15 18.95
C ASP A 188 -20.99 -7.54 18.79
N HIS A 189 -19.98 -8.28 19.29
CA HIS A 189 -18.59 -7.86 19.28
C HIS A 189 -17.67 -9.07 19.04
N ILE A 190 -16.95 -9.07 17.91
CA ILE A 190 -16.00 -10.09 17.53
C ILE A 190 -14.58 -9.56 17.72
N VAL A 191 -13.70 -10.38 18.28
CA VAL A 191 -12.28 -10.10 18.48
C VAL A 191 -11.41 -11.18 17.83
N TRP A 192 -10.11 -10.91 17.70
CA TRP A 192 -9.12 -11.80 17.09
C TRP A 192 -9.41 -12.15 15.63
N ALA A 193 -10.20 -11.32 14.97
CA ALA A 193 -10.34 -11.35 13.53
C ALA A 193 -9.10 -10.76 12.86
N LYS A 194 -8.76 -11.22 11.66
CA LYS A 194 -7.61 -10.70 10.92
C LYS A 194 -7.78 -10.98 9.43
N PHE A 195 -7.60 -9.94 8.59
CA PHE A 195 -7.78 -10.00 7.13
C PHE A 195 -9.17 -10.51 6.74
N THR A 196 -10.20 -9.91 7.30
CA THR A 196 -11.58 -10.36 7.15
C THR A 196 -12.55 -9.22 6.84
N LYS A 197 -13.72 -9.62 6.39
CA LYS A 197 -14.94 -8.79 6.34
C LYS A 197 -16.10 -9.66 6.81
N ALA A 198 -17.20 -9.04 7.24
CA ALA A 198 -18.42 -9.77 7.53
C ALA A 198 -19.12 -10.14 6.20
N THR A 199 -19.22 -11.44 5.90
CA THR A 199 -19.95 -11.98 4.73
C THR A 199 -21.32 -12.44 5.18
N TRP A 200 -22.34 -11.64 4.90
CA TRP A 200 -23.70 -11.83 5.40
C TRP A 200 -24.42 -13.01 4.73
N VAL A 201 -25.08 -13.81 5.55
CA VAL A 201 -26.00 -14.90 5.11
C VAL A 201 -27.08 -15.08 6.17
N GLY A 202 -28.34 -14.96 5.77
CA GLY A 202 -29.48 -15.14 6.68
C GLY A 202 -29.45 -14.18 7.87
N ASP A 203 -29.46 -14.72 9.10
CA ASP A 203 -29.51 -13.98 10.36
C ASP A 203 -28.12 -13.72 10.99
N GLY A 204 -27.03 -13.86 10.20
CA GLY A 204 -25.69 -13.69 10.68
C GLY A 204 -24.68 -13.45 9.56
N PHE A 205 -23.39 -13.65 9.88
CA PHE A 205 -22.31 -13.49 8.92
C PHE A 205 -21.14 -14.43 9.18
N TYR A 206 -20.40 -14.72 8.13
CA TYR A 206 -19.11 -15.40 8.21
C TYR A 206 -17.98 -14.41 8.39
N TYR A 207 -16.95 -14.81 9.13
CA TYR A 207 -15.72 -14.04 9.31
C TYR A 207 -14.52 -14.97 9.52
N SER A 208 -13.32 -14.47 9.21
CA SER A 208 -12.05 -15.18 9.38
C SER A 208 -11.33 -14.69 10.62
N ALA A 209 -10.82 -15.60 11.45
CA ALA A 209 -10.15 -15.33 12.70
C ALA A 209 -9.03 -16.33 13.00
N TYR A 210 -8.20 -15.98 13.97
CA TYR A 210 -7.22 -16.88 14.58
C TYR A 210 -7.55 -17.12 16.04
N ASP A 211 -6.92 -18.11 16.65
CA ASP A 211 -6.94 -18.24 18.10
C ASP A 211 -6.26 -17.02 18.74
N ALA A 212 -6.71 -16.64 19.94
CA ALA A 212 -6.11 -15.55 20.69
C ALA A 212 -4.60 -15.81 20.88
N PRO A 213 -3.71 -14.86 20.53
CA PRO A 213 -2.28 -15.02 20.76
C PRO A 213 -1.95 -15.07 22.26
N GLU A 214 -0.77 -15.62 22.59
CA GLU A 214 -0.26 -15.51 23.94
C GLU A 214 -0.08 -14.03 24.31
N LYS A 215 -0.44 -13.70 25.56
CA LYS A 215 -0.33 -12.33 26.06
C LYS A 215 1.09 -11.78 25.91
N GLY A 216 1.23 -10.62 25.28
CA GLY A 216 2.51 -9.96 25.00
C GLY A 216 3.21 -10.45 23.73
N LYS A 217 2.55 -11.31 22.94
CA LYS A 217 3.05 -11.76 21.61
C LYS A 217 2.10 -11.39 20.47
N GLU A 218 1.18 -10.48 20.72
CA GLU A 218 0.15 -10.10 19.76
C GLU A 218 0.73 -9.53 18.45
N THR A 219 1.90 -8.86 18.54
CA THR A 219 2.58 -8.20 17.41
C THR A 219 3.72 -9.01 16.80
N SER A 220 4.12 -10.12 17.43
CA SER A 220 5.33 -10.88 17.03
C SER A 220 5.09 -12.37 16.76
N ALA A 221 4.05 -12.98 17.35
CA ALA A 221 3.76 -14.39 17.15
C ALA A 221 3.35 -14.70 15.70
N LYS A 222 3.87 -15.82 15.18
CA LYS A 222 3.49 -16.34 13.86
C LYS A 222 2.02 -16.71 13.82
N ASN A 223 1.26 -16.15 12.90
CA ASN A 223 -0.14 -16.51 12.70
C ASN A 223 -0.24 -17.80 11.88
N SER A 224 -1.01 -18.76 12.34
CA SER A 224 -1.21 -20.05 11.68
C SER A 224 -2.61 -20.60 11.98
N VAL A 225 -3.12 -21.45 11.08
CA VAL A 225 -4.44 -22.10 11.17
C VAL A 225 -5.56 -21.06 11.28
N GLN A 226 -5.71 -20.24 10.24
CA GLN A 226 -6.87 -19.36 10.13
C GLN A 226 -8.15 -20.21 10.07
N LYS A 227 -9.20 -19.72 10.70
CA LYS A 227 -10.52 -20.39 10.83
C LYS A 227 -11.61 -19.48 10.30
N ILE A 228 -12.66 -20.05 9.73
CA ILE A 228 -13.90 -19.33 9.39
C ILE A 228 -14.96 -19.71 10.41
N TYR A 229 -15.57 -18.69 11.00
CA TYR A 229 -16.69 -18.84 11.93
C TYR A 229 -17.97 -18.25 11.32
N TYR A 230 -19.13 -18.73 11.79
CA TYR A 230 -20.43 -18.11 11.57
C TYR A 230 -20.93 -17.51 12.86
N HIS A 231 -21.13 -16.22 12.88
CA HIS A 231 -21.72 -15.45 13.97
C HIS A 231 -23.20 -15.19 13.70
N ARG A 232 -24.06 -15.50 14.66
CA ARG A 232 -25.47 -15.20 14.63
C ARG A 232 -25.75 -13.91 15.39
N ILE A 233 -26.50 -12.98 14.79
CA ILE A 233 -26.82 -11.69 15.42
C ILE A 233 -27.55 -11.91 16.75
N GLY A 234 -27.09 -11.17 17.79
CA GLY A 234 -27.64 -11.23 19.15
C GLY A 234 -27.12 -12.38 20.02
N THR A 235 -26.08 -13.09 19.58
CA THR A 235 -25.40 -14.12 20.38
C THR A 235 -23.97 -13.67 20.75
N PRO A 236 -23.40 -14.15 21.88
CA PRO A 236 -21.99 -13.87 22.17
C PRO A 236 -21.05 -14.65 21.22
N GLN A 237 -19.84 -14.10 20.96
CA GLN A 237 -18.82 -14.75 20.12
C GLN A 237 -18.47 -16.18 20.56
N SER A 238 -18.59 -16.50 21.86
CA SER A 238 -18.34 -17.85 22.39
C SER A 238 -19.28 -18.93 21.80
N ASP A 239 -20.43 -18.52 21.27
CA ASP A 239 -21.44 -19.40 20.69
C ASP A 239 -21.26 -19.55 19.17
N ASP A 240 -20.24 -18.86 18.60
CA ASP A 240 -19.99 -18.90 17.16
C ASP A 240 -19.61 -20.28 16.69
N ARG A 241 -20.25 -20.69 15.61
CA ARG A 241 -20.02 -22.00 15.03
C ARG A 241 -18.80 -21.99 14.12
N LEU A 242 -17.79 -22.82 14.44
CA LEU A 242 -16.69 -23.10 13.51
C LEU A 242 -17.30 -23.68 12.21
N PHE A 243 -17.06 -22.97 11.11
CA PHE A 243 -17.54 -23.33 9.80
C PHE A 243 -16.49 -24.08 8.98
N TYR A 244 -15.24 -23.57 8.97
CA TYR A 244 -14.15 -24.15 8.20
C TYR A 244 -12.79 -23.92 8.86
N GLN A 245 -11.95 -24.93 8.78
CA GLN A 245 -10.51 -24.86 9.09
C GLN A 245 -9.77 -25.99 8.39
N ASN A 246 -8.48 -25.82 8.14
CA ASN A 246 -7.61 -26.87 7.63
C ASN A 246 -6.27 -26.91 8.38
N PRO A 247 -6.18 -27.62 9.51
CA PRO A 247 -4.93 -27.71 10.29
C PRO A 247 -3.78 -28.40 9.55
N SER A 248 -4.06 -29.19 8.51
CA SER A 248 -3.03 -29.81 7.67
C SER A 248 -2.32 -28.81 6.74
N GLN A 249 -2.94 -27.64 6.53
CA GLN A 249 -2.44 -26.52 5.74
C GLN A 249 -2.41 -25.25 6.61
N PRO A 250 -1.57 -25.17 7.66
CA PRO A 250 -1.67 -24.13 8.68
C PRO A 250 -1.33 -22.72 8.17
N LEU A 251 -0.66 -22.61 7.03
CA LEU A 251 -0.21 -21.36 6.45
C LEU A 251 -1.06 -21.03 5.21
N ARG A 252 -2.37 -20.89 5.43
CA ARG A 252 -3.37 -20.52 4.43
C ARG A 252 -4.31 -19.45 4.97
N PHE A 253 -4.81 -18.63 4.05
CA PHE A 253 -5.92 -17.72 4.30
C PHE A 253 -7.19 -18.29 3.67
N TYR A 254 -8.31 -18.11 4.37
CA TYR A 254 -9.60 -18.56 3.93
C TYR A 254 -10.57 -17.39 3.93
N GLU A 255 -11.32 -17.25 2.83
CA GLU A 255 -12.39 -16.26 2.72
C GLU A 255 -13.61 -16.94 2.09
N VAL A 256 -14.80 -16.62 2.61
CA VAL A 256 -16.06 -16.96 1.95
C VAL A 256 -16.68 -15.72 1.33
N SER A 257 -17.27 -15.89 0.15
CA SER A 257 -18.13 -14.91 -0.48
C SER A 257 -19.43 -15.58 -0.95
N VAL A 258 -20.50 -14.78 -1.07
CA VAL A 258 -21.84 -15.29 -1.39
C VAL A 258 -22.47 -14.37 -2.44
N ASN A 259 -23.19 -14.94 -3.39
CA ASN A 259 -23.93 -14.15 -4.36
C ASN A 259 -25.10 -13.40 -3.71
N LYS A 260 -25.64 -12.41 -4.40
CA LYS A 260 -26.71 -11.53 -3.90
C LYS A 260 -27.96 -12.30 -3.45
N GLU A 261 -28.29 -13.41 -4.08
CA GLU A 261 -29.45 -14.25 -3.78
C GLU A 261 -29.21 -15.27 -2.66
N GLU A 262 -28.01 -15.32 -2.08
CA GLU A 262 -27.57 -16.30 -1.08
C GLU A 262 -27.78 -17.76 -1.52
N THR A 263 -27.65 -18.02 -2.82
CA THR A 263 -27.83 -19.36 -3.41
C THR A 263 -26.50 -20.05 -3.69
N VAL A 264 -25.43 -19.32 -3.83
CA VAL A 264 -24.09 -19.84 -4.15
C VAL A 264 -23.07 -19.23 -3.21
N MET A 265 -22.27 -20.09 -2.57
CA MET A 265 -21.14 -19.69 -1.72
C MET A 265 -19.84 -20.13 -2.36
N TYR A 266 -18.86 -19.26 -2.36
CA TYR A 266 -17.48 -19.57 -2.72
C TYR A 266 -16.60 -19.63 -1.48
N LEU A 267 -15.65 -20.56 -1.47
CA LEU A 267 -14.54 -20.60 -0.53
C LEU A 267 -13.25 -20.40 -1.32
N THR A 268 -12.52 -19.36 -1.00
CA THR A 268 -11.19 -19.07 -1.54
C THR A 268 -10.15 -19.49 -0.52
N GLU A 269 -9.14 -20.27 -0.96
CA GLU A 269 -7.99 -20.68 -0.19
C GLU A 269 -6.73 -20.15 -0.83
N ALA A 270 -6.05 -19.20 -0.19
CA ALA A 270 -4.82 -18.58 -0.64
C ALA A 270 -3.67 -18.81 0.34
N GLY A 271 -2.40 -18.65 -0.06
CA GLY A 271 -1.30 -18.81 0.89
C GLY A 271 0.08 -18.82 0.24
N MET A 272 0.71 -20.00 0.11
CA MET A 272 2.11 -20.15 -0.26
C MET A 272 2.38 -20.07 -1.77
N ASP A 273 1.37 -19.70 -2.57
CA ASP A 273 1.45 -19.53 -4.02
C ASP A 273 0.93 -18.14 -4.43
N ASN A 274 1.16 -17.74 -5.68
CA ASN A 274 0.76 -16.41 -6.19
C ASN A 274 -0.75 -16.25 -6.41
N GLY A 275 -1.51 -17.34 -6.39
CA GLY A 275 -2.97 -17.35 -6.60
C GLY A 275 -3.71 -18.08 -5.49
N ASN A 276 -4.77 -18.78 -5.86
CA ASN A 276 -5.68 -19.42 -4.91
C ASN A 276 -6.33 -20.70 -5.48
N ASN A 277 -6.75 -21.57 -4.58
CA ASN A 277 -7.77 -22.56 -4.88
C ASN A 277 -9.16 -21.95 -4.75
N LEU A 278 -10.11 -22.43 -5.54
CA LEU A 278 -11.50 -21.98 -5.50
C LEU A 278 -12.44 -23.15 -5.37
N TYR A 279 -13.38 -23.03 -4.45
CA TYR A 279 -14.45 -24.02 -4.20
C TYR A 279 -15.80 -23.32 -4.28
N VAL A 280 -16.83 -24.06 -4.66
CA VAL A 280 -18.22 -23.60 -4.72
C VAL A 280 -19.14 -24.55 -3.96
N ARG A 281 -20.17 -23.99 -3.34
CA ARG A 281 -21.23 -24.70 -2.65
C ARG A 281 -22.61 -24.19 -3.10
N ASP A 282 -23.49 -25.06 -3.52
CA ASP A 282 -24.89 -24.73 -3.74
C ASP A 282 -25.62 -24.62 -2.40
N MET A 283 -26.00 -23.41 -2.03
CA MET A 283 -26.68 -23.13 -0.75
C MET A 283 -28.19 -23.44 -0.77
N THR A 284 -28.76 -23.74 -1.93
CA THR A 284 -30.19 -24.16 -2.03
C THR A 284 -30.41 -25.56 -1.48
N GLN A 285 -29.33 -26.32 -1.29
CA GLN A 285 -29.34 -27.67 -0.75
C GLN A 285 -28.65 -27.71 0.62
N ALA A 286 -29.38 -28.05 1.67
CA ALA A 286 -28.89 -27.97 3.06
C ALA A 286 -27.60 -28.77 3.30
N ASP A 287 -27.46 -29.96 2.67
CA ASP A 287 -26.32 -30.86 2.86
C ASP A 287 -25.23 -30.75 1.77
N ALA A 288 -25.33 -29.74 0.87
CA ALA A 288 -24.33 -29.58 -0.17
C ALA A 288 -22.95 -29.38 0.43
N GLN A 289 -21.96 -30.05 -0.15
CA GLN A 289 -20.55 -29.90 0.22
C GLN A 289 -19.87 -28.92 -0.75
N PHE A 290 -18.71 -28.40 -0.37
CA PHE A 290 -17.89 -27.65 -1.28
C PHE A 290 -17.37 -28.56 -2.40
N ILE A 291 -17.52 -28.12 -3.63
CA ILE A 291 -16.94 -28.71 -4.84
C ILE A 291 -15.73 -27.87 -5.23
N GLN A 292 -14.58 -28.51 -5.38
CA GLN A 292 -13.40 -27.84 -5.86
C GLN A 292 -13.54 -27.48 -7.34
N MET A 293 -13.49 -26.19 -7.65
CA MET A 293 -13.55 -25.70 -9.02
C MET A 293 -12.16 -25.69 -9.67
N CYS A 294 -11.17 -25.24 -8.92
CA CYS A 294 -9.77 -25.11 -9.35
C CYS A 294 -8.83 -25.49 -8.21
N SER A 295 -7.71 -26.16 -8.54
CA SER A 295 -6.70 -26.61 -7.58
C SER A 295 -5.29 -26.14 -7.91
N ASP A 296 -5.11 -25.39 -9.02
CA ASP A 296 -3.81 -24.84 -9.38
C ASP A 296 -3.63 -23.44 -8.77
N SER A 297 -3.18 -23.42 -7.52
CA SER A 297 -3.00 -22.19 -6.74
C SER A 297 -1.89 -21.26 -7.24
N ARG A 298 -1.25 -21.58 -8.38
CA ARG A 298 -0.35 -20.63 -9.07
C ARG A 298 -1.12 -19.49 -9.75
N TYR A 299 -2.42 -19.69 -10.01
CA TYR A 299 -3.27 -18.72 -10.71
C TYR A 299 -4.33 -18.14 -9.78
N ILE A 300 -4.79 -16.94 -10.13
CA ILE A 300 -5.89 -16.26 -9.45
C ILE A 300 -7.22 -16.68 -10.09
N TYR A 301 -8.19 -17.02 -9.26
CA TYR A 301 -9.57 -17.30 -9.62
C TYR A 301 -10.48 -16.45 -8.72
N ALA A 302 -10.99 -15.35 -9.26
CA ALA A 302 -11.81 -14.38 -8.52
C ALA A 302 -13.27 -14.42 -9.01
N PRO A 303 -14.21 -14.96 -8.24
CA PRO A 303 -15.63 -14.84 -8.54
C PRO A 303 -16.03 -13.35 -8.58
N VAL A 304 -16.65 -12.92 -9.68
CA VAL A 304 -17.07 -11.55 -9.91
C VAL A 304 -18.57 -11.39 -9.61
N GLU A 305 -19.39 -12.25 -10.22
CA GLU A 305 -20.85 -12.24 -10.07
C GLU A 305 -21.42 -13.63 -10.37
N THR A 306 -22.63 -13.91 -9.85
CA THR A 306 -23.39 -15.09 -10.19
C THR A 306 -24.81 -14.68 -10.57
N VAL A 307 -25.26 -15.07 -11.76
CA VAL A 307 -26.58 -14.77 -12.29
C VAL A 307 -27.28 -16.07 -12.67
N GLY A 308 -28.26 -16.47 -11.90
CA GLY A 308 -28.86 -17.82 -12.03
C GLY A 308 -27.77 -18.88 -11.84
N ASN A 309 -27.58 -19.76 -12.84
CA ASN A 309 -26.55 -20.80 -12.81
C ASN A 309 -25.20 -20.35 -13.39
N ARG A 310 -25.08 -19.15 -13.92
CA ARG A 310 -23.83 -18.65 -14.54
C ARG A 310 -22.97 -17.96 -13.49
N MET A 311 -21.80 -18.51 -13.24
CA MET A 311 -20.74 -17.93 -12.41
C MET A 311 -19.71 -17.24 -13.31
N TYR A 312 -19.47 -15.94 -13.11
CA TYR A 312 -18.49 -15.15 -13.84
C TYR A 312 -17.21 -15.08 -13.01
N ILE A 313 -16.09 -15.46 -13.58
CA ILE A 313 -14.81 -15.61 -12.86
C ILE A 313 -13.70 -14.92 -13.64
N LEU A 314 -13.04 -13.94 -13.01
CA LEU A 314 -11.84 -13.31 -13.51
C LEU A 314 -10.64 -14.19 -13.15
N THR A 315 -9.78 -14.49 -14.14
CA THR A 315 -8.62 -15.37 -13.91
C THR A 315 -7.45 -15.04 -14.81
N ASN A 316 -6.23 -15.27 -14.32
CA ASN A 316 -4.99 -15.23 -15.10
C ASN A 316 -4.53 -16.64 -15.54
N ALA A 317 -5.28 -17.68 -15.29
CA ALA A 317 -4.98 -19.05 -15.73
C ALA A 317 -4.97 -19.13 -17.26
N GLY A 318 -3.77 -19.34 -17.86
CA GLY A 318 -3.56 -19.35 -19.32
C GLY A 318 -3.78 -17.99 -20.00
N ALA A 319 -3.82 -16.87 -19.23
CA ALA A 319 -4.03 -15.51 -19.70
C ALA A 319 -3.34 -14.53 -18.74
N PRO A 320 -2.03 -14.31 -18.85
CA PRO A 320 -1.26 -13.47 -17.90
C PRO A 320 -1.83 -12.09 -17.64
N LYS A 321 -2.57 -11.52 -18.58
CA LYS A 321 -3.25 -10.21 -18.45
C LYS A 321 -4.74 -10.34 -18.11
N TYR A 322 -5.14 -11.50 -17.61
CA TYR A 322 -6.48 -11.88 -17.20
C TYR A 322 -7.49 -12.01 -18.36
N ARG A 323 -8.49 -12.84 -18.11
CA ARG A 323 -9.67 -13.06 -18.94
C ARG A 323 -10.88 -13.30 -18.06
N LEU A 324 -12.07 -13.09 -18.62
CA LEU A 324 -13.33 -13.36 -17.96
C LEU A 324 -13.89 -14.70 -18.47
N MET A 325 -14.09 -15.62 -17.53
CA MET A 325 -14.64 -16.96 -17.79
C MET A 325 -16.06 -17.07 -17.24
N VAL A 326 -16.83 -17.99 -17.79
CA VAL A 326 -18.15 -18.39 -17.26
C VAL A 326 -18.14 -19.88 -16.96
N ALA A 327 -18.59 -20.23 -15.75
CA ALA A 327 -18.84 -21.59 -15.30
C ALA A 327 -20.32 -21.79 -14.98
N ASP A 328 -20.77 -23.05 -14.96
CA ASP A 328 -22.13 -23.41 -14.53
C ASP A 328 -22.10 -23.98 -13.11
N VAL A 329 -23.03 -23.51 -12.24
CA VAL A 329 -23.12 -23.97 -10.85
C VAL A 329 -23.33 -25.51 -10.76
N SER A 330 -24.05 -26.10 -11.72
CA SER A 330 -24.29 -27.54 -11.76
C SER A 330 -23.11 -28.37 -12.27
N ASN A 331 -22.16 -27.74 -12.96
CA ASN A 331 -20.93 -28.36 -13.46
C ASN A 331 -19.73 -27.39 -13.31
N PRO A 332 -19.25 -27.15 -12.07
CA PRO A 332 -18.37 -26.03 -11.76
C PRO A 332 -16.89 -26.28 -12.06
N GLY A 333 -16.51 -27.49 -12.54
CA GLY A 333 -15.11 -27.86 -12.77
C GLY A 333 -14.45 -27.02 -13.85
N TYR A 334 -13.18 -26.66 -13.66
CA TYR A 334 -12.40 -25.76 -14.55
C TYR A 334 -12.40 -26.23 -16.02
N ALA A 335 -12.43 -27.53 -16.26
CA ALA A 335 -12.41 -28.08 -17.64
C ALA A 335 -13.66 -27.71 -18.47
N ASP A 336 -14.77 -27.35 -17.79
CA ASP A 336 -16.04 -27.02 -18.44
C ASP A 336 -16.29 -25.51 -18.56
N TRP A 337 -15.37 -24.70 -18.06
CA TRP A 337 -15.48 -23.25 -18.15
C TRP A 337 -15.37 -22.77 -19.59
N LYS A 338 -16.13 -21.72 -19.88
CA LYS A 338 -16.12 -21.08 -21.22
C LYS A 338 -15.55 -19.68 -21.12
N GLU A 339 -14.68 -19.34 -22.04
CA GLU A 339 -14.16 -17.99 -22.19
C GLU A 339 -15.29 -17.07 -22.66
N LEU A 340 -15.52 -15.98 -21.93
CA LEU A 340 -16.51 -14.96 -22.28
C LEU A 340 -15.82 -13.74 -22.90
N VAL A 341 -14.76 -13.24 -22.24
CA VAL A 341 -13.90 -12.19 -22.77
C VAL A 341 -12.45 -12.65 -22.63
N GLY A 342 -11.80 -12.83 -23.76
CA GLY A 342 -10.43 -13.32 -23.83
C GLY A 342 -9.40 -12.28 -23.39
N GLU A 343 -8.16 -12.73 -23.21
CA GLU A 343 -7.01 -11.89 -22.92
C GLU A 343 -6.79 -10.85 -24.02
N GLY A 344 -6.58 -9.59 -23.62
CA GLY A 344 -6.28 -8.47 -24.51
C GLY A 344 -4.83 -7.98 -24.42
N GLU A 345 -4.54 -6.87 -25.12
CA GLU A 345 -3.24 -6.18 -24.98
C GLU A 345 -3.05 -5.54 -23.59
N SER A 346 -4.14 -5.10 -22.98
CA SER A 346 -4.19 -4.45 -21.66
C SER A 346 -4.60 -5.43 -20.58
N VAL A 347 -4.19 -5.18 -19.34
CA VAL A 347 -4.57 -6.02 -18.19
C VAL A 347 -6.04 -5.80 -17.83
N LEU A 348 -6.86 -6.85 -17.80
CA LEU A 348 -8.23 -6.79 -17.29
C LEU A 348 -8.19 -6.84 -15.76
N GLU A 349 -8.52 -5.71 -15.11
CA GLU A 349 -8.35 -5.57 -13.65
C GLU A 349 -9.63 -5.82 -12.87
N ASP A 350 -10.77 -5.43 -13.43
CA ASP A 350 -12.06 -5.51 -12.72
C ASP A 350 -13.24 -5.61 -13.68
N VAL A 351 -14.32 -6.18 -13.19
CA VAL A 351 -15.60 -6.32 -13.90
C VAL A 351 -16.73 -5.95 -12.94
N THR A 352 -17.46 -4.89 -13.26
CA THR A 352 -18.64 -4.44 -12.49
C THR A 352 -19.91 -4.69 -13.27
N PHE A 353 -20.84 -5.47 -12.70
CA PHE A 353 -22.17 -5.69 -13.25
C PHE A 353 -23.08 -4.50 -12.98
N THR A 354 -23.93 -4.16 -13.95
CA THR A 354 -24.87 -3.04 -13.87
C THR A 354 -26.31 -3.52 -14.18
N ALA A 355 -27.26 -2.58 -14.18
CA ALA A 355 -28.58 -2.86 -14.70
C ALA A 355 -28.52 -3.26 -16.20
N ASP A 356 -29.66 -3.74 -16.72
CA ASP A 356 -29.86 -4.05 -18.15
C ASP A 356 -28.88 -5.12 -18.71
N ASN A 357 -28.41 -6.03 -17.86
CA ASN A 357 -27.51 -7.13 -18.26
C ASN A 357 -26.25 -6.59 -18.97
N ARG A 358 -25.61 -5.60 -18.40
CA ARG A 358 -24.36 -5.02 -18.90
C ARG A 358 -23.26 -5.12 -17.85
N MET A 359 -22.03 -5.04 -18.34
CA MET A 359 -20.82 -5.08 -17.53
C MET A 359 -19.93 -3.89 -17.90
N ILE A 360 -19.27 -3.30 -16.90
CA ILE A 360 -18.16 -2.40 -17.11
C ILE A 360 -16.87 -3.18 -16.87
N LEU A 361 -16.06 -3.33 -17.91
CA LEU A 361 -14.73 -3.92 -17.82
C LEU A 361 -13.70 -2.80 -17.69
N GLN A 362 -12.91 -2.87 -16.61
CA GLN A 362 -11.83 -1.95 -16.34
C GLN A 362 -10.50 -2.58 -16.75
N TYR A 363 -9.84 -1.96 -17.69
CA TYR A 363 -8.51 -2.36 -18.15
C TYR A 363 -7.45 -1.38 -17.67
N ALA A 364 -6.20 -1.85 -17.55
CA ALA A 364 -5.02 -1.02 -17.36
C ALA A 364 -4.10 -1.11 -18.58
N LYS A 365 -3.74 0.04 -19.14
CA LYS A 365 -2.72 0.21 -20.17
C LYS A 365 -1.67 1.20 -19.68
N ASP A 366 -0.41 0.79 -19.69
CA ASP A 366 0.71 1.61 -19.18
C ASP A 366 0.41 2.22 -17.79
N ASN A 367 -0.17 1.40 -16.90
CA ASN A 367 -0.56 1.77 -15.53
C ASN A 367 -1.71 2.81 -15.43
N CYS A 368 -2.48 3.02 -16.47
CA CYS A 368 -3.64 3.93 -16.50
C CYS A 368 -4.91 3.19 -16.92
N ASN A 369 -6.04 3.55 -16.33
CA ASN A 369 -7.29 2.84 -16.58
C ASN A 369 -7.96 3.23 -17.90
N GLN A 370 -8.68 2.27 -18.45
CA GLN A 370 -9.63 2.39 -19.56
C GLN A 370 -10.92 1.66 -19.16
N LEU A 371 -12.08 2.23 -19.47
CA LEU A 371 -13.39 1.65 -19.12
C LEU A 371 -14.17 1.34 -20.39
N TYR A 372 -14.70 0.11 -20.46
CA TYR A 372 -15.50 -0.34 -21.58
C TYR A 372 -16.81 -0.97 -21.11
N VAL A 373 -17.88 -0.70 -21.85
CA VAL A 373 -19.19 -1.31 -21.65
C VAL A 373 -19.30 -2.58 -22.49
N TYR A 374 -19.71 -3.68 -21.86
CA TYR A 374 -19.95 -4.97 -22.49
C TYR A 374 -21.37 -5.45 -22.19
N ASP A 375 -21.91 -6.32 -23.05
CA ASP A 375 -23.07 -7.15 -22.70
C ASP A 375 -22.63 -8.43 -21.96
N THR A 376 -23.59 -9.18 -21.46
CA THR A 376 -23.34 -10.45 -20.75
C THR A 376 -22.97 -11.62 -21.67
N GLU A 377 -22.97 -11.39 -22.98
CA GLU A 377 -22.50 -12.34 -23.99
C GLU A 377 -21.04 -12.07 -24.41
N GLY A 378 -20.39 -11.06 -23.80
CA GLY A 378 -18.98 -10.74 -24.03
C GLY A 378 -18.73 -9.79 -25.21
N ASN A 379 -19.75 -9.16 -25.77
CA ASN A 379 -19.59 -8.19 -26.85
C ASN A 379 -19.31 -6.80 -26.27
N ARG A 380 -18.25 -6.14 -26.75
CA ARG A 380 -17.96 -4.74 -26.44
C ARG A 380 -18.97 -3.82 -27.13
N LEU A 381 -19.65 -2.98 -26.36
CA LEU A 381 -20.69 -2.06 -26.83
C LEU A 381 -20.15 -0.65 -27.03
N SER A 382 -19.40 -0.12 -26.04
CA SER A 382 -18.87 1.25 -26.09
C SER A 382 -17.65 1.42 -25.18
N GLU A 383 -17.06 2.62 -25.22
CA GLU A 383 -16.00 3.08 -24.32
C GLU A 383 -16.52 4.25 -23.49
N ILE A 384 -16.18 4.28 -22.21
CA ILE A 384 -16.40 5.44 -21.33
C ILE A 384 -15.16 6.32 -21.43
N ALA A 385 -15.31 7.48 -22.11
CA ALA A 385 -14.20 8.41 -22.29
C ALA A 385 -13.77 9.05 -20.98
N LEU A 386 -12.48 8.95 -20.65
CA LEU A 386 -11.89 9.54 -19.45
C LEU A 386 -11.25 10.91 -19.76
N PRO A 387 -11.18 11.84 -18.78
CA PRO A 387 -10.65 13.20 -19.00
C PRO A 387 -9.19 13.22 -19.49
N THR A 388 -8.37 12.30 -19.01
CA THR A 388 -6.95 12.12 -19.36
C THR A 388 -6.49 10.73 -18.86
N PHE A 389 -5.20 10.44 -18.97
CA PHE A 389 -4.66 9.24 -18.31
C PHE A 389 -4.73 9.36 -16.77
N GLY A 390 -5.11 8.29 -16.10
CA GLY A 390 -5.29 8.27 -14.65
C GLY A 390 -5.89 6.97 -14.14
N THR A 391 -6.46 7.05 -12.97
CA THR A 391 -7.05 5.93 -12.24
C THR A 391 -8.54 6.14 -12.08
N THR A 392 -9.30 5.06 -12.25
CA THR A 392 -10.74 5.02 -12.04
C THR A 392 -11.13 3.97 -11.01
N SER A 393 -12.30 4.15 -10.43
CA SER A 393 -13.05 3.10 -9.74
C SER A 393 -14.50 3.22 -10.17
N VAL A 394 -15.17 2.09 -10.32
CA VAL A 394 -16.57 2.02 -10.75
C VAL A 394 -17.44 1.62 -9.56
N SER A 395 -18.61 2.23 -9.42
CA SER A 395 -19.65 1.87 -8.44
C SER A 395 -20.96 1.64 -9.17
N GLY A 396 -21.41 0.39 -9.12
CA GLY A 396 -22.66 -0.09 -9.70
C GLY A 396 -22.98 -1.44 -9.11
N ALA A 397 -24.19 -1.91 -9.33
CA ALA A 397 -24.59 -3.24 -8.91
C ALA A 397 -25.64 -3.80 -9.87
N ARG A 398 -25.71 -5.10 -9.99
CA ARG A 398 -26.76 -5.78 -10.76
C ARG A 398 -28.14 -5.36 -10.26
N GLY A 399 -28.97 -4.85 -11.18
CA GLY A 399 -30.29 -4.29 -10.88
C GLY A 399 -30.31 -2.84 -10.40
N GLN A 400 -29.15 -2.21 -10.19
CA GLN A 400 -29.05 -0.78 -9.91
C GLN A 400 -28.91 0.00 -11.21
N LYS A 401 -29.81 0.98 -11.45
CA LYS A 401 -29.85 1.78 -12.66
C LYS A 401 -28.71 2.79 -12.71
N GLU A 402 -28.38 3.36 -11.55
CA GLU A 402 -27.34 4.37 -11.42
C GLU A 402 -25.94 3.75 -11.48
N LEU A 403 -25.13 4.28 -12.36
CA LEU A 403 -23.71 3.93 -12.50
C LEU A 403 -22.86 5.16 -12.22
N PHE A 404 -21.90 5.01 -11.33
CA PHE A 404 -20.93 6.05 -11.02
C PHE A 404 -19.51 5.57 -11.28
N TYR A 405 -18.64 6.50 -11.66
CA TYR A 405 -17.21 6.26 -11.60
C TYR A 405 -16.47 7.47 -11.02
N SER A 406 -15.38 7.20 -10.35
CA SER A 406 -14.42 8.22 -9.93
C SER A 406 -13.25 8.28 -10.88
N PHE A 407 -12.63 9.46 -11.00
CA PHE A 407 -11.41 9.65 -11.77
C PHE A 407 -10.40 10.49 -11.00
N THR A 408 -9.13 10.08 -11.01
CA THR A 408 -8.02 10.83 -10.43
C THR A 408 -6.74 10.66 -11.25
N SER A 409 -5.82 11.63 -11.15
CA SER A 409 -4.46 11.53 -11.68
C SER A 409 -3.49 12.24 -10.76
N TYR A 410 -2.20 12.29 -11.09
CA TYR A 410 -1.23 13.01 -10.26
C TYR A 410 -1.55 14.52 -10.11
N THR A 411 -2.20 15.12 -11.11
CA THR A 411 -2.57 16.54 -11.12
C THR A 411 -4.08 16.80 -11.12
N THR A 412 -4.90 15.74 -11.16
CA THR A 412 -6.36 15.86 -11.11
C THR A 412 -6.87 15.30 -9.79
N PRO A 413 -7.53 16.12 -8.93
CA PRO A 413 -8.15 15.62 -7.71
C PRO A 413 -9.29 14.65 -8.04
N GLY A 414 -9.64 13.78 -7.08
CA GLY A 414 -10.74 12.83 -7.26
C GLY A 414 -12.02 13.52 -7.69
N ALA A 415 -12.49 13.23 -8.89
CA ALA A 415 -13.76 13.69 -9.45
C ALA A 415 -14.73 12.51 -9.53
N ILE A 416 -16.03 12.76 -9.33
CA ILE A 416 -17.09 11.74 -9.40
C ILE A 416 -18.01 12.09 -10.56
N TYR A 417 -18.28 11.07 -11.38
CA TYR A 417 -19.18 11.15 -12.52
C TYR A 417 -20.32 10.15 -12.37
N SER A 418 -21.50 10.48 -12.87
CA SER A 418 -22.52 9.52 -13.25
C SER A 418 -22.40 9.19 -14.73
N TYR A 419 -22.73 7.96 -15.11
CA TYR A 419 -22.74 7.52 -16.49
C TYR A 419 -24.12 6.99 -16.86
N ASP A 420 -24.72 7.57 -17.89
CA ASP A 420 -26.00 7.13 -18.45
C ASP A 420 -25.74 6.07 -19.52
N MET A 421 -26.19 4.83 -19.22
CA MET A 421 -26.00 3.68 -20.11
C MET A 421 -26.84 3.77 -21.41
N ALA A 422 -27.90 4.58 -21.44
CA ALA A 422 -28.76 4.73 -22.63
C ALA A 422 -28.22 5.77 -23.60
N THR A 423 -27.68 6.87 -23.07
CA THR A 423 -27.14 7.97 -23.90
C THR A 423 -25.63 7.88 -24.10
N ALA A 424 -24.94 7.02 -23.32
CA ALA A 424 -23.49 6.92 -23.24
C ALA A 424 -22.79 8.24 -22.82
N GLU A 425 -23.46 9.04 -21.99
CA GLU A 425 -22.96 10.33 -21.53
C GLU A 425 -22.49 10.28 -20.07
N SER A 426 -21.36 10.94 -19.80
CA SER A 426 -20.84 11.16 -18.46
C SER A 426 -21.18 12.55 -17.96
N THR A 427 -21.75 12.64 -16.76
CA THR A 427 -22.05 13.90 -16.07
C THR A 427 -21.18 14.07 -14.85
N LEU A 428 -20.43 15.18 -14.75
CA LEU A 428 -19.62 15.48 -13.55
C LEU A 428 -20.54 15.85 -12.37
N LEU A 429 -20.49 15.04 -11.31
CA LEU A 429 -21.28 15.25 -10.09
C LEU A 429 -20.51 16.04 -9.02
N SER A 430 -19.22 15.76 -8.89
CA SER A 430 -18.41 16.37 -7.83
C SER A 430 -16.94 16.46 -8.22
N THR A 431 -16.33 17.59 -7.88
CA THR A 431 -14.88 17.80 -7.89
C THR A 431 -14.50 18.70 -6.72
N PRO A 432 -13.40 18.43 -5.99
CA PRO A 432 -13.04 19.23 -4.82
C PRO A 432 -12.55 20.64 -5.21
N LYS A 433 -12.82 21.60 -4.33
CA LYS A 433 -12.23 22.95 -4.39
C LYS A 433 -10.89 22.94 -3.69
N LEU A 434 -9.84 23.37 -4.38
CA LEU A 434 -8.46 23.35 -3.88
C LEU A 434 -7.97 24.75 -3.50
N SER A 435 -6.98 24.81 -2.60
CA SER A 435 -6.27 26.05 -2.21
C SER A 435 -5.12 26.42 -3.17
N PHE A 436 -4.94 25.68 -4.25
CA PHE A 436 -3.92 25.89 -5.29
C PHE A 436 -4.47 25.51 -6.67
N ARG A 437 -3.77 25.94 -7.71
CA ARG A 437 -4.16 25.70 -9.11
C ARG A 437 -3.47 24.46 -9.65
N THR A 438 -4.22 23.43 -10.00
CA THR A 438 -3.67 22.19 -10.58
C THR A 438 -3.06 22.42 -11.97
N GLN A 439 -3.56 23.42 -12.71
CA GLN A 439 -3.06 23.81 -14.03
C GLN A 439 -1.61 24.32 -14.02
N ASP A 440 -1.06 24.68 -12.85
CA ASP A 440 0.34 25.07 -12.69
C ASP A 440 1.29 23.87 -12.70
N TYR A 441 0.77 22.66 -12.68
CA TYR A 441 1.53 21.41 -12.65
C TYR A 441 1.30 20.62 -13.95
N VAL A 442 2.22 19.71 -14.22
CA VAL A 442 2.15 18.78 -15.36
C VAL A 442 2.67 17.43 -14.94
N THR A 443 2.07 16.39 -15.50
CA THR A 443 2.59 15.02 -15.45
C THR A 443 2.91 14.56 -16.85
N GLU A 444 4.11 14.05 -17.06
CA GLU A 444 4.55 13.42 -18.30
C GLU A 444 4.73 11.91 -18.04
N MET A 445 4.19 11.08 -18.92
CA MET A 445 4.49 9.65 -18.94
C MET A 445 5.64 9.43 -19.91
N LEU A 446 6.77 8.98 -19.37
CA LEU A 446 8.00 8.69 -20.12
C LEU A 446 8.34 7.21 -20.01
N PHE A 447 9.22 6.73 -20.85
CA PHE A 447 9.69 5.33 -20.81
C PHE A 447 11.20 5.29 -20.65
N TYR A 448 11.67 4.45 -19.76
CA TYR A 448 13.08 4.12 -19.59
C TYR A 448 13.34 2.68 -19.99
N THR A 449 14.61 2.33 -20.18
CA THR A 449 15.05 0.98 -20.46
C THR A 449 15.85 0.46 -19.28
N SER A 450 15.47 -0.69 -18.75
CA SER A 450 16.19 -1.38 -17.70
C SER A 450 17.48 -2.01 -18.20
N LYS A 451 18.32 -2.47 -17.30
CA LYS A 451 19.63 -3.05 -17.57
C LYS A 451 19.60 -4.23 -18.56
N ASP A 452 18.54 -5.02 -18.54
CA ASP A 452 18.34 -6.17 -19.44
C ASP A 452 17.61 -5.83 -20.75
N GLY A 453 17.31 -4.56 -21.00
CA GLY A 453 16.57 -4.08 -22.17
C GLY A 453 15.06 -3.97 -21.98
N THR A 454 14.53 -4.38 -20.85
CA THR A 454 13.08 -4.24 -20.53
C THR A 454 12.69 -2.78 -20.50
N ARG A 455 11.62 -2.43 -21.24
CA ARG A 455 11.06 -1.08 -21.29
C ARG A 455 9.94 -0.93 -20.26
N ALA A 456 10.01 0.13 -19.42
CA ALA A 456 9.02 0.42 -18.40
C ALA A 456 8.65 1.91 -18.37
N PRO A 457 7.40 2.27 -17.99
CA PRO A 457 7.01 3.66 -17.86
C PRO A 457 7.45 4.26 -16.52
N LEU A 458 7.58 5.59 -16.53
CA LEU A 458 7.65 6.41 -15.33
C LEU A 458 6.82 7.67 -15.51
N PHE A 459 6.28 8.18 -14.41
CA PHE A 459 5.44 9.37 -14.39
C PHE A 459 6.19 10.50 -13.70
N VAL A 460 6.52 11.54 -14.46
CA VAL A 460 7.26 12.72 -13.96
C VAL A 460 6.29 13.85 -13.72
N THR A 461 6.11 14.24 -12.45
CA THR A 461 5.20 15.32 -12.06
C THR A 461 5.97 16.49 -11.45
N HIS A 462 5.73 17.68 -11.95
CA HIS A 462 6.39 18.90 -11.47
C HIS A 462 5.58 20.16 -11.76
N LYS A 463 5.97 21.26 -11.11
CA LYS A 463 5.46 22.59 -11.47
C LYS A 463 5.97 22.98 -12.86
N LYS A 464 5.13 23.56 -13.71
CA LYS A 464 5.51 24.03 -15.06
C LYS A 464 6.69 24.98 -15.02
N GLY A 465 7.58 24.90 -15.99
CA GLY A 465 8.71 25.80 -16.16
C GLY A 465 10.01 25.38 -15.45
N ILE A 466 10.15 24.13 -15.04
CA ILE A 466 11.46 23.61 -14.56
C ILE A 466 12.50 23.64 -15.68
N LYS A 467 13.79 23.66 -15.29
CA LYS A 467 14.90 23.59 -16.25
C LYS A 467 15.55 22.20 -16.14
N LEU A 468 15.79 21.55 -17.27
CA LEU A 468 16.47 20.26 -17.32
C LEU A 468 18.01 20.48 -17.30
N ASN A 469 18.53 20.90 -16.15
CA ASN A 469 19.94 21.29 -15.96
C ASN A 469 20.65 20.45 -14.87
N GLY A 470 20.02 19.37 -14.41
CA GLY A 470 20.56 18.47 -13.39
C GLY A 470 20.51 19.02 -11.96
N LYS A 471 19.79 20.11 -11.70
CA LYS A 471 19.77 20.78 -10.38
C LYS A 471 18.42 20.77 -9.67
N ASN A 472 17.39 20.13 -10.24
CA ASN A 472 16.10 20.03 -9.56
C ASN A 472 16.17 18.95 -8.48
N PRO A 473 15.72 19.23 -7.25
CA PRO A 473 15.48 18.19 -6.25
C PRO A 473 14.48 17.19 -6.84
N LEU A 474 14.82 15.91 -6.85
CA LEU A 474 13.96 14.88 -7.39
C LEU A 474 13.73 13.80 -6.35
N LEU A 475 12.47 13.42 -6.16
CA LEU A 475 12.05 12.29 -5.34
C LEU A 475 11.51 11.20 -6.27
N LEU A 476 12.26 10.10 -6.38
CA LEU A 476 11.88 8.90 -7.13
C LEU A 476 11.21 7.91 -6.17
N TYR A 477 9.96 7.56 -6.45
CA TYR A 477 9.17 6.59 -5.70
C TYR A 477 9.03 5.29 -6.47
N GLY A 478 9.09 4.15 -5.76
CA GLY A 478 8.85 2.83 -6.31
C GLY A 478 8.35 1.83 -5.27
N TYR A 479 7.77 0.71 -5.77
CA TYR A 479 7.31 -0.40 -4.94
C TYR A 479 7.82 -1.76 -5.45
N GLY A 480 7.35 -2.26 -6.59
CA GLY A 480 7.87 -3.41 -7.33
C GLY A 480 7.76 -4.74 -6.58
N GLY A 481 6.55 -5.25 -6.35
CA GLY A 481 6.33 -6.57 -5.75
C GLY A 481 4.87 -6.90 -5.51
N PHE A 482 4.59 -8.18 -5.22
CA PHE A 482 3.29 -8.68 -4.79
C PHE A 482 2.15 -8.47 -5.78
N ASN A 483 2.44 -8.37 -7.06
CA ASN A 483 1.43 -8.07 -8.09
C ASN A 483 0.66 -6.75 -7.81
N VAL A 484 1.24 -5.87 -6.98
CA VAL A 484 0.61 -4.59 -6.62
C VAL A 484 0.83 -3.57 -7.72
N THR A 485 -0.25 -3.10 -8.32
CA THR A 485 -0.25 -1.98 -9.27
C THR A 485 -0.34 -0.66 -8.52
N TYR A 486 0.75 0.11 -8.53
CA TYR A 486 0.78 1.42 -7.87
C TYR A 486 0.32 2.51 -8.83
N LYS A 487 -0.99 2.79 -8.83
CA LYS A 487 -1.64 3.65 -9.82
C LYS A 487 -1.46 5.16 -9.57
N PRO A 488 -1.63 5.99 -10.63
CA PRO A 488 -1.71 7.44 -10.49
C PRO A 488 -2.74 7.88 -9.44
N HIS A 489 -2.33 8.79 -8.57
CA HIS A 489 -3.17 9.37 -7.53
C HIS A 489 -2.83 10.84 -7.31
N PHE A 490 -3.75 11.61 -6.73
CA PHE A 490 -3.58 13.04 -6.58
C PHE A 490 -2.50 13.43 -5.56
N LEU A 491 -1.51 14.21 -5.98
CA LEU A 491 -0.32 14.56 -5.22
C LEU A 491 -0.46 15.83 -4.37
N SER A 492 -1.59 16.03 -3.68
CA SER A 492 -1.79 17.22 -2.84
C SER A 492 -0.74 17.37 -1.73
N ASN A 493 -0.21 16.25 -1.22
CA ASN A 493 0.84 16.20 -0.21
C ASN A 493 2.25 16.50 -0.76
N MET A 494 2.45 16.45 -2.08
CA MET A 494 3.73 16.76 -2.74
C MET A 494 3.80 18.20 -3.28
N ILE A 495 2.69 18.94 -3.22
CA ILE A 495 2.64 20.35 -3.66
C ILE A 495 3.73 21.20 -2.98
N PRO A 496 3.94 21.14 -1.64
CA PRO A 496 4.99 21.92 -1.01
C PRO A 496 6.40 21.59 -1.47
N PHE A 497 6.66 20.35 -1.89
CA PHE A 497 7.91 19.92 -2.51
C PHE A 497 8.07 20.51 -3.91
N MET A 498 7.04 20.40 -4.75
CA MET A 498 7.04 20.92 -6.12
C MET A 498 7.08 22.44 -6.18
N GLU A 499 6.47 23.16 -5.22
CA GLU A 499 6.56 24.62 -5.10
C GLU A 499 7.99 25.10 -4.83
N ARG A 500 8.88 24.22 -4.30
CA ARG A 500 10.30 24.47 -4.05
C ARG A 500 11.21 23.95 -5.17
N GLY A 501 10.64 23.73 -6.36
CA GLY A 501 11.37 23.24 -7.53
C GLY A 501 11.56 21.73 -7.54
N GLY A 502 10.87 21.01 -6.67
CA GLY A 502 10.91 19.55 -6.60
C GLY A 502 10.22 18.90 -7.82
N VAL A 503 10.76 17.75 -8.22
CA VAL A 503 10.19 16.86 -9.22
C VAL A 503 9.83 15.54 -8.54
N TYR A 504 8.56 15.16 -8.58
CA TYR A 504 8.12 13.85 -8.10
C TYR A 504 8.07 12.87 -9.27
N VAL A 505 8.65 11.70 -9.08
CA VAL A 505 8.64 10.64 -10.09
C VAL A 505 8.16 9.34 -9.48
N HIS A 506 7.20 8.70 -10.13
CA HIS A 506 6.81 7.33 -9.86
C HIS A 506 7.33 6.42 -10.97
N ALA A 507 8.17 5.45 -10.63
CA ALA A 507 8.66 4.42 -11.54
C ALA A 507 7.82 3.15 -11.45
N VAL A 508 7.33 2.67 -12.58
CA VAL A 508 6.73 1.33 -12.71
C VAL A 508 7.86 0.32 -12.78
N LEU A 509 7.77 -0.73 -11.97
CA LEU A 509 8.82 -1.73 -11.77
C LEU A 509 8.25 -3.13 -11.92
N ARG A 510 9.06 -4.07 -12.42
CA ARG A 510 8.72 -5.50 -12.37
C ARG A 510 8.41 -5.95 -10.94
N GLY A 511 7.67 -7.04 -10.81
CA GLY A 511 7.12 -7.49 -9.52
C GLY A 511 5.76 -6.90 -9.18
N GLY A 512 5.37 -5.77 -9.80
CA GLY A 512 4.02 -5.23 -9.78
C GLY A 512 3.08 -5.92 -10.77
N GLY A 513 1.81 -5.48 -10.81
CA GLY A 513 0.76 -6.04 -11.68
C GLY A 513 0.51 -5.26 -12.97
N GLU A 514 1.27 -4.20 -13.25
CA GLU A 514 0.96 -3.20 -14.28
C GLU A 514 0.87 -3.77 -15.70
N TYR A 515 1.57 -4.88 -15.95
CA TYR A 515 1.54 -5.59 -17.23
C TYR A 515 1.14 -7.07 -17.08
N GLY A 516 0.50 -7.44 -15.96
CA GLY A 516 -0.01 -8.77 -15.68
C GLY A 516 1.01 -9.71 -15.04
N GLU A 517 0.71 -11.02 -15.04
CA GLU A 517 1.44 -12.02 -14.25
C GLU A 517 2.90 -12.21 -14.70
N GLU A 518 3.18 -12.14 -15.99
CA GLU A 518 4.58 -12.24 -16.47
C GLU A 518 5.46 -11.10 -15.94
N TRP A 519 4.90 -9.90 -15.83
CA TRP A 519 5.57 -8.74 -15.25
C TRP A 519 5.80 -8.91 -13.74
N HIS A 520 4.81 -9.47 -13.04
CA HIS A 520 4.91 -9.81 -11.63
C HIS A 520 6.02 -10.83 -11.40
N VAL A 521 5.95 -11.98 -12.03
CA VAL A 521 6.89 -13.09 -11.84
C VAL A 521 8.33 -12.69 -12.19
N ALA A 522 8.52 -11.83 -13.21
CA ALA A 522 9.84 -11.31 -13.57
C ALA A 522 10.53 -10.46 -12.48
N GLY A 523 9.84 -10.17 -11.38
CA GLY A 523 10.36 -9.48 -10.19
C GLY A 523 10.32 -10.31 -8.90
N THR A 524 10.17 -11.64 -8.99
CA THR A 524 10.04 -12.52 -7.82
C THR A 524 11.23 -13.47 -7.65
N LYS A 525 11.42 -13.99 -6.43
CA LYS A 525 12.39 -15.03 -6.10
C LYS A 525 13.78 -14.75 -6.71
N LEU A 526 14.35 -15.68 -7.47
CA LEU A 526 15.66 -15.54 -8.12
C LEU A 526 15.71 -14.45 -9.22
N GLN A 527 14.58 -13.80 -9.51
CA GLN A 527 14.49 -12.66 -10.44
C GLN A 527 14.29 -11.31 -9.70
N LYS A 528 14.30 -11.30 -8.37
CA LYS A 528 14.06 -10.07 -7.57
C LYS A 528 15.05 -8.95 -7.89
N GLN A 529 16.27 -9.24 -8.30
CA GLN A 529 17.26 -8.24 -8.71
C GLN A 529 16.78 -7.37 -9.88
N ASN A 530 15.91 -7.88 -10.75
CA ASN A 530 15.33 -7.10 -11.86
C ASN A 530 14.59 -5.85 -11.35
N VAL A 531 13.94 -5.94 -10.19
CA VAL A 531 13.22 -4.81 -9.58
C VAL A 531 14.20 -3.70 -9.18
N PHE A 532 15.32 -4.07 -8.59
CA PHE A 532 16.38 -3.13 -8.19
C PHE A 532 17.08 -2.53 -9.41
N ASP A 533 17.36 -3.35 -10.42
CA ASP A 533 17.95 -2.90 -11.68
C ASP A 533 17.00 -1.94 -12.43
N ASP A 534 15.69 -2.18 -12.44
CA ASP A 534 14.68 -1.27 -12.98
C ASP A 534 14.74 0.10 -12.29
N PHE A 535 14.76 0.11 -10.96
CA PHE A 535 14.73 1.36 -10.18
C PHE A 535 16.04 2.15 -10.32
N ILE A 536 17.19 1.48 -10.34
CA ILE A 536 18.50 2.08 -10.62
C ILE A 536 18.52 2.66 -12.03
N SER A 537 18.02 1.91 -13.03
CA SER A 537 17.96 2.37 -14.42
C SER A 537 17.04 3.58 -14.59
N ALA A 538 15.91 3.62 -13.89
CA ALA A 538 15.02 4.80 -13.85
C ALA A 538 15.77 6.03 -13.29
N ALA A 539 16.52 5.86 -12.21
CA ALA A 539 17.34 6.92 -11.61
C ALA A 539 18.40 7.44 -12.59
N GLU A 540 19.15 6.55 -13.24
CA GLU A 540 20.16 6.90 -14.24
C GLU A 540 19.55 7.57 -15.48
N TYR A 541 18.38 7.11 -15.94
CA TYR A 541 17.64 7.76 -17.02
C TYR A 541 17.29 9.21 -16.69
N LEU A 542 16.76 9.47 -15.48
CA LEU A 542 16.36 10.81 -15.03
C LEU A 542 17.59 11.76 -14.92
N ILE A 543 18.72 11.26 -14.47
CA ILE A 543 19.99 12.01 -14.45
C ILE A 543 20.44 12.31 -15.87
N ASN A 544 20.47 11.32 -16.76
CA ASN A 544 20.90 11.48 -18.16
C ASN A 544 20.01 12.46 -18.94
N LYS A 545 18.70 12.53 -18.61
CA LYS A 545 17.77 13.50 -19.21
C LYS A 545 17.85 14.89 -18.60
N GLY A 546 18.67 15.09 -17.56
CA GLY A 546 18.88 16.38 -16.92
C GLY A 546 17.76 16.79 -15.96
N TYR A 547 16.84 15.89 -15.61
CA TYR A 547 15.82 16.17 -14.58
C TYR A 547 16.48 16.45 -13.22
N THR A 548 17.54 15.71 -12.91
CA THR A 548 18.27 15.80 -11.64
C THR A 548 19.74 15.38 -11.82
N SER A 549 20.48 15.30 -10.74
CA SER A 549 21.79 14.64 -10.65
C SER A 549 21.93 13.91 -9.32
N LYS A 550 22.96 13.09 -9.14
CA LYS A 550 23.23 12.37 -7.90
C LYS A 550 23.21 13.23 -6.63
N ASN A 551 23.49 14.54 -6.75
CA ASN A 551 23.45 15.47 -5.62
C ASN A 551 22.04 15.94 -5.25
N TYR A 552 21.06 15.72 -6.13
CA TYR A 552 19.69 16.19 -5.99
C TYR A 552 18.67 15.06 -6.16
N LEU A 553 19.10 13.79 -6.10
CA LEU A 553 18.24 12.62 -6.23
C LEU A 553 17.98 11.97 -4.88
N ALA A 554 16.69 11.86 -4.53
CA ALA A 554 16.19 11.07 -3.41
C ALA A 554 15.39 9.88 -3.91
N ILE A 555 15.42 8.78 -3.13
CA ILE A 555 14.58 7.60 -3.36
C ILE A 555 13.70 7.33 -2.14
N GLN A 556 12.45 6.92 -2.40
CA GLN A 556 11.46 6.61 -1.38
C GLN A 556 10.67 5.37 -1.74
N GLY A 557 10.31 4.59 -0.72
CA GLY A 557 9.41 3.44 -0.83
C GLY A 557 9.05 2.90 0.55
N GLY A 558 7.88 2.30 0.65
CA GLY A 558 7.39 1.71 1.91
C GLY A 558 7.14 0.21 1.79
N SER A 559 7.25 -0.55 2.91
CA SER A 559 7.03 -1.98 2.93
C SER A 559 8.00 -2.73 1.99
N ASN A 560 7.53 -3.47 1.00
CA ASN A 560 8.39 -3.98 -0.08
C ASN A 560 9.16 -2.84 -0.79
N GLY A 561 8.57 -1.64 -0.93
CA GLY A 561 9.28 -0.45 -1.41
C GLY A 561 10.38 0.04 -0.45
N GLY A 562 10.27 -0.24 0.85
CA GLY A 562 11.33 -0.01 1.81
C GLY A 562 12.53 -0.95 1.60
N LEU A 563 12.28 -2.23 1.32
CA LEU A 563 13.29 -3.18 0.84
C LEU A 563 13.96 -2.67 -0.44
N LEU A 564 13.16 -2.21 -1.42
CA LEU A 564 13.67 -1.63 -2.67
C LEU A 564 14.68 -0.51 -2.40
N VAL A 565 14.32 0.46 -1.55
CA VAL A 565 15.21 1.57 -1.17
C VAL A 565 16.46 1.06 -0.47
N GLY A 566 16.31 0.16 0.50
CA GLY A 566 17.43 -0.44 1.23
C GLY A 566 18.41 -1.18 0.32
N ALA A 567 17.90 -2.02 -0.59
CA ALA A 567 18.73 -2.76 -1.55
C ALA A 567 19.43 -1.84 -2.55
N CYS A 568 18.71 -0.85 -3.12
CA CYS A 568 19.31 0.08 -4.07
C CYS A 568 20.39 0.97 -3.43
N MET A 569 20.17 1.49 -2.21
CA MET A 569 21.15 2.33 -1.53
C MET A 569 22.42 1.57 -1.10
N THR A 570 22.32 0.28 -0.83
CA THR A 570 23.49 -0.55 -0.47
C THR A 570 24.25 -1.02 -1.71
N GLN A 571 23.57 -1.24 -2.84
CA GLN A 571 24.19 -1.58 -4.12
C GLN A 571 24.83 -0.37 -4.82
N ARG A 572 24.18 0.81 -4.74
CA ARG A 572 24.60 2.04 -5.43
C ARG A 572 24.60 3.25 -4.48
N PRO A 573 25.42 3.24 -3.42
CA PRO A 573 25.51 4.37 -2.48
C PRO A 573 25.99 5.66 -3.14
N ASP A 574 26.67 5.58 -4.29
CA ASP A 574 27.16 6.71 -5.07
C ASP A 574 26.08 7.45 -5.86
N LEU A 575 24.92 6.83 -6.09
CA LEU A 575 23.91 7.33 -7.02
C LEU A 575 22.89 8.27 -6.35
N PHE A 576 22.64 8.10 -5.07
CA PHE A 576 21.58 8.78 -4.34
C PHE A 576 22.13 9.78 -3.31
N ARG A 577 21.46 10.91 -3.17
CA ARG A 577 21.77 11.89 -2.12
C ARG A 577 21.02 11.63 -0.83
N VAL A 578 19.75 11.18 -0.95
CA VAL A 578 18.85 10.94 0.18
C VAL A 578 18.10 9.63 -0.03
N CYS A 579 17.94 8.82 1.03
CA CYS A 579 17.17 7.60 1.03
C CYS A 579 16.11 7.62 2.14
N LEU A 580 14.88 7.27 1.79
CA LEU A 580 13.71 7.30 2.66
C LEU A 580 13.03 5.92 2.69
N PRO A 581 13.67 4.90 3.29
CA PRO A 581 13.03 3.59 3.45
C PRO A 581 12.02 3.63 4.59
N ALA A 582 10.77 3.24 4.32
CA ALA A 582 9.69 3.23 5.30
C ALA A 582 9.20 1.80 5.54
N VAL A 583 9.03 1.39 6.80
CA VAL A 583 8.49 0.08 7.23
C VAL A 583 8.99 -1.09 6.37
N GLY A 584 10.30 -1.11 6.07
CA GLY A 584 10.90 -1.97 5.05
C GLY A 584 11.29 -3.35 5.56
N VAL A 585 11.21 -4.37 4.69
CA VAL A 585 11.70 -5.73 4.95
C VAL A 585 13.22 -5.74 4.78
N MET A 586 13.96 -5.39 5.84
CA MET A 586 15.42 -5.15 5.77
C MET A 586 16.26 -6.40 6.04
N ASP A 587 15.71 -7.40 6.71
CA ASP A 587 16.35 -8.68 7.00
C ASP A 587 15.68 -9.79 6.20
N MET A 588 16.24 -10.10 5.03
CA MET A 588 15.67 -11.08 4.11
C MET A 588 15.89 -12.52 4.55
N LEU A 589 16.78 -12.75 5.52
CA LEU A 589 17.04 -14.11 6.01
C LEU A 589 16.02 -14.56 7.07
N ARG A 590 15.33 -13.61 7.71
CA ARG A 590 14.46 -13.91 8.84
C ARG A 590 13.00 -13.48 8.70
N TYR A 591 12.66 -12.74 7.66
CA TYR A 591 11.31 -12.14 7.50
C TYR A 591 10.18 -13.16 7.66
N HIS A 592 10.34 -14.38 7.15
CA HIS A 592 9.35 -15.45 7.16
C HIS A 592 9.12 -16.09 8.55
N LYS A 593 9.95 -15.70 9.54
CA LYS A 593 9.86 -16.19 10.94
C LYS A 593 8.93 -15.33 11.79
N PHE A 594 8.50 -14.17 11.29
CA PHE A 594 7.64 -13.23 12.02
C PHE A 594 6.21 -13.24 11.51
N THR A 595 5.23 -13.10 12.39
CA THR A 595 3.80 -12.83 12.13
C THR A 595 3.25 -13.53 10.87
N ILE A 596 2.98 -12.76 9.82
CA ILE A 596 2.52 -13.24 8.50
C ILE A 596 3.62 -13.25 7.45
N GLY A 597 4.89 -13.01 7.82
CA GLY A 597 5.99 -12.93 6.87
C GLY A 597 6.15 -14.18 6.00
N TRP A 598 5.73 -15.34 6.48
CA TRP A 598 5.68 -16.57 5.69
C TRP A 598 4.88 -16.43 4.38
N ASN A 599 3.84 -15.57 4.36
CA ASN A 599 3.00 -15.33 3.18
C ASN A 599 3.71 -14.56 2.05
N TRP A 600 4.92 -14.06 2.30
CA TRP A 600 5.70 -13.34 1.27
C TRP A 600 6.67 -14.26 0.53
N ALA A 601 6.73 -15.55 0.89
CA ALA A 601 7.60 -16.53 0.24
C ALA A 601 7.31 -16.72 -1.27
N PRO A 602 6.07 -16.58 -1.78
CA PRO A 602 5.82 -16.58 -3.22
C PRO A 602 6.60 -15.51 -3.98
N ASP A 603 6.77 -14.32 -3.39
CA ASP A 603 7.50 -13.21 -3.99
C ASP A 603 9.02 -13.28 -3.73
N TYR A 604 9.44 -13.71 -2.56
CA TYR A 604 10.84 -13.62 -2.15
C TYR A 604 11.61 -14.95 -2.16
N GLY A 605 10.92 -16.08 -1.93
CA GLY A 605 11.57 -17.32 -1.45
C GLY A 605 12.03 -17.17 0.00
N THR A 606 12.43 -18.24 0.65
CA THR A 606 12.94 -18.18 2.04
C THR A 606 14.38 -18.64 2.16
N SER A 607 15.07 -18.16 3.19
CA SER A 607 16.44 -18.60 3.50
C SER A 607 16.54 -20.07 3.90
N ASP A 608 15.41 -20.74 4.15
CA ASP A 608 15.32 -22.15 4.53
C ASP A 608 15.02 -23.06 3.31
N ASP A 609 14.67 -22.50 2.13
CA ASP A 609 14.25 -23.28 0.94
C ASP A 609 15.42 -24.07 0.33
N SER A 610 16.56 -23.41 0.12
CA SER A 610 17.76 -23.99 -0.49
C SER A 610 19.00 -23.11 -0.27
N LYS A 611 20.20 -23.71 -0.43
CA LYS A 611 21.46 -22.94 -0.40
C LYS A 611 21.48 -21.82 -1.45
N GLU A 612 20.96 -22.07 -2.65
CA GLU A 612 20.86 -21.08 -3.74
C GLU A 612 19.98 -19.90 -3.33
N MET A 613 18.79 -20.17 -2.77
CA MET A 613 17.88 -19.12 -2.33
C MET A 613 18.45 -18.34 -1.14
N PHE A 614 19.10 -19.02 -0.18
CA PHE A 614 19.80 -18.36 0.91
C PHE A 614 20.88 -17.39 0.40
N ASP A 615 21.75 -17.84 -0.49
CA ASP A 615 22.82 -17.00 -1.05
C ASP A 615 22.26 -15.82 -1.80
N TYR A 616 21.18 -16.04 -2.58
CA TYR A 616 20.52 -15.00 -3.33
C TYR A 616 19.87 -13.94 -2.43
N LEU A 617 19.12 -14.36 -1.41
CA LEU A 617 18.50 -13.45 -0.43
C LEU A 617 19.58 -12.64 0.32
N LYS A 618 20.66 -13.30 0.76
CA LYS A 618 21.77 -12.66 1.46
C LYS A 618 22.46 -11.61 0.59
N ALA A 619 22.58 -11.84 -0.70
CA ALA A 619 23.28 -10.96 -1.63
C ALA A 619 22.59 -9.60 -1.83
N TYR A 620 21.27 -9.51 -1.62
CA TYR A 620 20.57 -8.24 -1.70
C TYR A 620 19.92 -7.77 -0.39
N SER A 621 19.96 -8.59 0.68
CA SER A 621 19.40 -8.23 1.99
C SER A 621 20.02 -6.94 2.51
N PRO A 622 19.26 -5.84 2.70
CA PRO A 622 19.83 -4.56 3.08
C PRO A 622 20.67 -4.62 4.36
N LEU A 623 20.21 -5.35 5.37
CA LEU A 623 20.94 -5.55 6.63
C LEU A 623 22.31 -6.20 6.43
N HIS A 624 22.37 -7.21 5.53
CA HIS A 624 23.57 -8.05 5.36
C HIS A 624 24.56 -7.49 4.33
N THR A 625 24.11 -6.56 3.48
CA THR A 625 24.96 -5.94 2.44
C THR A 625 25.65 -4.65 2.89
N LEU A 626 25.35 -4.14 4.09
CA LEU A 626 26.03 -2.98 4.67
C LEU A 626 27.50 -3.31 5.00
N LYS A 627 28.40 -2.42 4.54
CA LYS A 627 29.86 -2.54 4.69
C LYS A 627 30.43 -1.38 5.51
N PRO A 628 31.27 -1.64 6.53
CA PRO A 628 31.92 -0.59 7.28
C PRO A 628 32.73 0.35 6.40
N GLY A 629 32.70 1.66 6.70
CA GLY A 629 33.48 2.68 6.03
C GLY A 629 32.95 3.17 4.66
N VAL A 630 31.83 2.62 4.20
CA VAL A 630 31.15 3.12 2.99
C VAL A 630 30.44 4.43 3.32
N HIS A 631 30.51 5.39 2.40
CA HIS A 631 29.80 6.68 2.51
C HIS A 631 28.37 6.49 1.99
N TYR A 632 27.46 6.12 2.89
CA TYR A 632 26.04 5.97 2.56
C TYR A 632 25.33 7.33 2.43
N PRO A 633 24.25 7.43 1.63
CA PRO A 633 23.41 8.61 1.51
C PRO A 633 22.84 9.08 2.86
N ALA A 634 22.42 10.34 2.94
CA ALA A 634 21.59 10.79 4.05
C ALA A 634 20.33 9.94 4.11
N THR A 635 20.09 9.25 5.22
CA THR A 635 19.02 8.25 5.34
C THR A 635 18.08 8.59 6.49
N LEU A 636 16.78 8.59 6.21
CA LEU A 636 15.71 8.66 7.22
C LEU A 636 14.87 7.38 7.13
N VAL A 637 15.15 6.44 8.01
CA VAL A 637 14.33 5.23 8.20
C VAL A 637 13.09 5.61 8.97
N THR A 638 11.91 5.19 8.52
CA THR A 638 10.66 5.37 9.26
C THR A 638 10.00 4.03 9.53
N THR A 639 9.51 3.83 10.75
CA THR A 639 8.79 2.62 11.17
C THR A 639 7.82 2.94 12.31
N ALA A 640 7.18 1.92 12.87
CA ALA A 640 6.25 2.06 13.99
C ALA A 640 6.40 0.88 14.95
N ASP A 641 6.20 1.12 16.26
CA ASP A 641 6.47 0.16 17.34
C ASP A 641 5.43 -0.97 17.44
N HIS A 642 4.25 -0.82 16.83
CA HIS A 642 3.16 -1.81 16.81
C HIS A 642 2.90 -2.36 15.40
N ASP A 643 3.90 -2.30 14.49
CA ASP A 643 3.80 -2.87 13.16
C ASP A 643 3.89 -4.41 13.23
N ASP A 644 2.73 -5.08 13.19
CA ASP A 644 2.62 -6.54 13.19
C ASP A 644 2.55 -7.14 11.77
N ARG A 645 2.69 -6.31 10.73
CA ARG A 645 2.86 -6.76 9.35
C ARG A 645 4.35 -6.92 9.00
N VAL A 646 5.09 -5.83 9.02
CA VAL A 646 6.54 -5.82 8.87
C VAL A 646 7.13 -5.39 10.21
N VAL A 647 7.45 -6.38 11.04
CA VAL A 647 7.87 -6.12 12.43
C VAL A 647 8.98 -5.07 12.52
N PRO A 648 8.93 -4.16 13.52
CA PRO A 648 9.85 -3.02 13.61
C PRO A 648 11.32 -3.44 13.69
N ALA A 649 11.59 -4.67 14.13
CA ALA A 649 12.92 -5.27 14.19
C ALA A 649 13.71 -5.15 12.87
N HIS A 650 13.06 -5.25 11.72
CA HIS A 650 13.69 -5.04 10.42
C HIS A 650 14.35 -3.66 10.33
N SER A 651 13.58 -2.62 10.65
CA SER A 651 14.04 -1.24 10.61
C SER A 651 15.03 -0.92 11.73
N PHE A 652 14.83 -1.49 12.93
CA PHE A 652 15.72 -1.28 14.08
C PHE A 652 17.11 -1.83 13.80
N LYS A 653 17.22 -3.11 13.43
CA LYS A 653 18.50 -3.76 13.11
C LYS A 653 19.20 -3.07 11.94
N PHE A 654 18.45 -2.70 10.90
CA PHE A 654 19.01 -2.00 9.75
C PHE A 654 19.57 -0.63 10.13
N ALA A 655 18.84 0.18 10.89
CA ALA A 655 19.30 1.50 11.32
C ALA A 655 20.55 1.41 12.21
N ALA A 656 20.56 0.52 13.20
CA ALA A 656 21.71 0.29 14.06
C ALA A 656 22.95 -0.12 13.25
N ARG A 657 22.79 -1.05 12.29
CA ARG A 657 23.88 -1.50 11.43
C ARG A 657 24.33 -0.42 10.45
N LEU A 658 23.42 0.39 9.90
CA LEU A 658 23.76 1.47 8.99
C LEU A 658 24.54 2.58 9.71
N GLN A 659 24.14 2.94 10.94
CA GLN A 659 24.88 3.90 11.78
C GLN A 659 26.29 3.41 12.07
N GLU A 660 26.47 2.13 12.38
CA GLU A 660 27.79 1.49 12.58
C GLU A 660 28.66 1.55 11.32
N CYS A 661 28.05 1.30 10.14
CA CYS A 661 28.78 1.17 8.87
C CYS A 661 29.06 2.50 8.17
N GLN A 662 28.38 3.60 8.56
CA GLN A 662 28.50 4.91 7.91
C GLN A 662 29.93 5.47 7.97
N GLY A 663 30.62 5.52 6.82
CA GLY A 663 31.99 6.07 6.71
C GLY A 663 32.02 7.58 6.47
N GLY A 664 30.88 8.19 6.12
CA GLY A 664 30.75 9.60 5.84
C GLY A 664 30.11 10.40 6.96
N THR A 665 29.78 11.66 6.67
CA THR A 665 29.10 12.59 7.61
C THR A 665 27.61 12.75 7.35
N ALA A 666 27.06 12.04 6.34
CA ALA A 666 25.64 12.10 6.03
C ALA A 666 24.82 11.50 7.19
N PRO A 667 23.71 12.15 7.60
CA PRO A 667 22.92 11.69 8.72
C PRO A 667 22.22 10.33 8.45
N VAL A 668 22.19 9.48 9.46
CA VAL A 668 21.44 8.23 9.48
C VAL A 668 20.47 8.30 10.64
N LEU A 669 19.22 8.59 10.34
CA LEU A 669 18.16 8.77 11.33
C LEU A 669 17.16 7.63 11.25
N ILE A 670 16.56 7.31 12.39
CA ILE A 670 15.35 6.48 12.44
C ILE A 670 14.26 7.21 13.21
N SER A 671 13.07 7.35 12.61
CA SER A 671 11.89 7.95 13.22
C SER A 671 10.86 6.85 13.47
N ILE A 672 10.58 6.59 14.73
CA ILE A 672 9.76 5.46 15.16
C ILE A 672 8.44 6.01 15.69
N GLY A 673 7.33 5.71 14.99
CA GLY A 673 5.99 6.05 15.46
C GLY A 673 5.63 5.23 16.68
N VAL A 674 5.16 5.89 17.76
CA VAL A 674 4.73 5.23 18.98
C VAL A 674 3.21 5.03 18.94
N ASN A 675 2.72 3.86 19.36
CA ASN A 675 1.33 3.44 19.26
C ASN A 675 0.81 3.52 17.81
N ALA A 676 1.59 3.03 16.86
CA ALA A 676 1.26 3.06 15.45
C ALA A 676 1.73 1.75 14.77
N GLY A 677 1.00 1.33 13.72
CA GLY A 677 1.31 0.13 12.97
C GLY A 677 1.76 0.42 11.54
N HIS A 678 1.57 -0.54 10.62
CA HIS A 678 2.11 -0.53 9.25
C HIS A 678 1.65 0.64 8.36
N GLY A 679 0.70 1.43 8.79
CA GLY A 679 0.20 2.61 8.04
C GLY A 679 -1.26 2.90 8.26
N GLY A 680 -2.06 1.93 8.72
CA GLY A 680 -3.45 2.12 9.10
C GLY A 680 -3.58 2.84 10.44
N GLY A 681 -4.70 3.55 10.66
CA GLY A 681 -5.04 4.13 11.96
C GLY A 681 -4.15 5.28 12.45
N LYS A 682 -3.23 5.78 11.63
CA LYS A 682 -2.37 6.91 12.03
C LYS A 682 -3.13 8.23 11.85
N PRO A 683 -3.27 9.07 12.92
CA PRO A 683 -3.94 10.37 12.82
C PRO A 683 -3.36 11.26 11.71
N LEU A 684 -4.21 12.04 11.04
CA LEU A 684 -3.80 12.91 9.94
C LEU A 684 -2.68 13.87 10.34
N ALA A 685 -2.74 14.44 11.54
CA ALA A 685 -1.72 15.36 12.03
C ALA A 685 -0.33 14.69 12.06
N LYS A 686 -0.23 13.45 12.56
CA LYS A 686 1.02 12.67 12.57
C LYS A 686 1.52 12.37 11.14
N ARG A 687 0.61 11.96 10.23
CA ARG A 687 0.97 11.73 8.81
C ARG A 687 1.53 12.99 8.14
N LEU A 688 0.95 14.16 8.42
CA LEU A 688 1.44 15.44 7.87
C LEU A 688 2.80 15.83 8.44
N GLU A 689 3.04 15.57 9.73
CA GLU A 689 4.35 15.78 10.35
C GLU A 689 5.43 14.88 9.73
N GLU A 690 5.15 13.59 9.54
CA GLU A 690 6.06 12.65 8.88
C GLU A 690 6.34 13.05 7.42
N THR A 691 5.30 13.51 6.70
CA THR A 691 5.48 14.04 5.33
C THR A 691 6.34 15.30 5.33
N ALA A 692 6.14 16.21 6.31
CA ALA A 692 6.97 17.40 6.46
C ALA A 692 8.42 17.05 6.81
N ASP A 693 8.62 16.03 7.66
CA ASP A 693 9.94 15.50 7.99
C ASP A 693 10.66 14.98 6.74
N ALA A 694 9.99 14.11 5.96
CA ALA A 694 10.55 13.53 4.74
C ALA A 694 10.91 14.60 3.70
N ILE A 695 10.01 15.55 3.42
CA ILE A 695 10.24 16.63 2.46
C ILE A 695 11.37 17.55 2.93
N SER A 696 11.33 17.98 4.20
CA SER A 696 12.34 18.90 4.73
C SER A 696 13.72 18.25 4.85
N PHE A 697 13.79 16.99 5.28
CA PHE A 697 15.01 16.20 5.33
C PHE A 697 15.62 16.07 3.93
N THR A 698 14.79 15.76 2.94
CA THR A 698 15.22 15.64 1.54
C THR A 698 15.82 16.95 1.02
N LEU A 699 15.06 18.02 1.09
CA LEU A 699 15.50 19.33 0.58
C LEU A 699 16.75 19.86 1.32
N TRP A 700 16.80 19.70 2.63
CA TRP A 700 17.91 20.14 3.47
C TRP A 700 19.23 19.44 3.11
N ASN A 701 19.18 18.09 2.99
CA ASN A 701 20.38 17.31 2.64
C ASN A 701 20.80 17.45 1.17
N MET A 702 19.95 18.01 0.31
CA MET A 702 20.28 18.46 -1.05
C MET A 702 20.82 19.89 -1.09
N GLY A 703 20.90 20.59 0.04
CA GLY A 703 21.39 21.98 0.10
C GLY A 703 20.38 23.03 -0.36
N VAL A 704 19.09 22.68 -0.46
CA VAL A 704 18.01 23.64 -0.75
C VAL A 704 17.71 24.45 0.50
N LYS A 705 17.85 25.78 0.42
CA LYS A 705 17.76 26.67 1.61
C LYS A 705 16.44 27.41 1.74
N LYS A 706 15.55 27.36 0.74
CA LYS A 706 14.27 28.13 0.70
C LYS A 706 13.07 27.23 0.49
#